data_b585bd958716bcf3d7e71e0ac27287a3
#
_entry.id   b585bd958716bcf3d7e71e0ac27287a3
#
_cell.length_a   1.000
_cell.length_b   1.000
_cell.length_c   1.000
_cell.angle_alpha   90.00
_cell.angle_beta   90.00
_cell.angle_gamma   90.00
#
_symmetry.space_group_name_H-M   'P 1'
#
loop_
_entity.id
_entity.type
_entity.pdbx_description
1 polymer ?
#
loop_
_entity_poly.entity_id
_entity_poly.type
_entity_poly.pdbx_seq_one_letter_code
_entity_poly.pdbx_strand_id
1 'polypeptide(L)'
;MSINPTKWLKDLLSSDDEDFSSLPTKKQKELFKRYSVSQFIRPIAMSEKSIVCNDGYFGFIFECVPHIRAGKKTAETIESILKKLSDDIFMQINLWGSKNIETILNRWEYDHHSENETINEAIKKFGEFFRNKTNEQISYSMETSIKNHRLFFSFKSKDEKKLLDVKNHIKNILATNSFFPVELELENLKPIFWELLNPKHSFNSIPKYDSKKLFNKQVVSSENIINIEDTHIKIGRKNNANSFVGKSWITLSPASLSDYAHIQDFGKKLGDYITQACNTNQFNDTFMVTLNINKVPRSENISIGKKQNSLVNKRVKNTDTKLLDKKAEAQSVNKRLKDFEPLFNMDLVVLIAGENYELADKNATSVQTFWASGGETSGIVLGRNNSAHLPIFLNSLPLGLTKDYFEIIQGNPFKLFADQVAPFAPVEADYKGNYPNNLFISKRGQLAGFDFFQTSASKNGYIIARSGAGKSVLLNYMVLNAHTRGDRIFITDIGGSYEPICAELGGQYIEIDLDKPISFNPFSDLKELTLEDLNFFSDWIYSLGASKLKSEALKLQNIIKPKLQEIIRNLFDDLGSDLEISDIRDGIKEIEDSRYQDFAIALTPFCRGELYGDFLTGKSEINLNNQLAVLELGKVENIQEIRDAMIFIWEYHKSNAVYKQEKDAEHGGRRILVIIDEVHKFLGKNEMMDDAIEQAYRRFRKHLASIWIATQSFEDINNNDGLTRAGRVILANSPWKIFLGQEETSLNMLFASSAFKFDHIEEELIRAVTTVKPEYSELFIITPEQQKIPYRLVMNKYFYYLTTTDQDDKRKVYNTMKMHNLSKKDAINYLIEEQAA
;
A
#
# COMPACT_ATOMS: atom_id res chain seq x y z
N MET A 1 -45.60 -6.27 -14.02
CA MET A 1 -45.66 -7.70 -14.37
C MET A 1 -44.29 -8.28 -14.07
N SER A 2 -44.16 -9.10 -13.04
CA SER A 2 -42.93 -9.80 -12.71
C SER A 2 -42.72 -10.92 -13.72
N ILE A 3 -41.80 -10.73 -14.63
CA ILE A 3 -41.38 -11.86 -15.52
C ILE A 3 -40.59 -12.80 -14.63
N ASN A 4 -41.14 -13.98 -14.42
CA ASN A 4 -40.47 -15.04 -13.68
C ASN A 4 -39.26 -15.50 -14.49
N PRO A 5 -38.01 -15.24 -14.05
CA PRO A 5 -36.81 -15.57 -14.82
C PRO A 5 -36.67 -17.09 -15.04
N THR A 6 -37.17 -17.88 -14.12
CA THR A 6 -37.25 -19.34 -14.27
C THR A 6 -38.20 -19.78 -15.40
N LYS A 7 -39.29 -19.05 -15.63
CA LYS A 7 -40.18 -19.32 -16.75
C LYS A 7 -39.53 -18.99 -18.08
N TRP A 8 -38.79 -17.88 -18.15
CA TRP A 8 -38.03 -17.47 -19.32
C TRP A 8 -36.89 -18.47 -19.65
N LEU A 9 -36.11 -18.91 -18.65
CA LEU A 9 -35.11 -19.97 -18.83
C LEU A 9 -35.77 -21.32 -19.24
N LYS A 10 -36.93 -21.65 -18.68
CA LYS A 10 -37.70 -22.80 -19.11
C LYS A 10 -38.25 -22.64 -20.52
N ASP A 11 -38.78 -21.47 -20.89
CA ASP A 11 -39.23 -21.15 -22.24
C ASP A 11 -38.08 -21.14 -23.26
N LEU A 12 -36.86 -20.86 -22.81
CA LEU A 12 -35.60 -20.94 -23.56
C LEU A 12 -35.16 -22.39 -23.81
N LEU A 13 -35.43 -23.25 -22.83
CA LEU A 13 -35.01 -24.64 -22.79
C LEU A 13 -36.13 -25.62 -23.22
N SER A 14 -37.40 -25.19 -23.22
CA SER A 14 -38.53 -26.04 -23.61
C SER A 14 -38.69 -26.25 -25.13
N SER A 15 -37.80 -25.65 -25.91
CA SER A 15 -37.63 -26.04 -27.31
C SER A 15 -36.55 -27.12 -27.40
N ASP A 16 -36.97 -28.36 -27.22
CA ASP A 16 -36.25 -29.60 -27.50
C ASP A 16 -34.80 -29.74 -26.99
N ASP A 17 -34.61 -30.54 -25.98
CA ASP A 17 -33.39 -31.30 -25.50
C ASP A 17 -31.98 -30.76 -25.82
N GLU A 18 -31.79 -29.49 -26.19
CA GLU A 18 -30.48 -28.90 -26.43
C GLU A 18 -29.96 -28.19 -25.15
N ASP A 19 -28.86 -28.67 -24.61
CA ASP A 19 -28.10 -28.12 -23.54
C ASP A 19 -27.78 -26.61 -23.85
N PHE A 20 -28.05 -25.68 -22.90
CA PHE A 20 -27.81 -24.24 -23.11
C PHE A 20 -26.33 -23.90 -23.45
N SER A 21 -25.41 -24.76 -23.03
CA SER A 21 -23.99 -24.69 -23.38
C SER A 21 -23.76 -24.91 -24.87
N SER A 22 -24.71 -25.55 -25.56
CA SER A 22 -24.66 -25.88 -26.99
C SER A 22 -25.46 -24.93 -27.86
N LEU A 23 -26.16 -23.92 -27.31
CA LEU A 23 -26.94 -22.98 -28.11
C LEU A 23 -26.07 -22.18 -29.07
N PRO A 24 -26.32 -22.24 -30.40
CA PRO A 24 -25.58 -21.44 -31.36
C PRO A 24 -25.66 -19.95 -31.03
N THR A 25 -24.56 -19.22 -31.19
CA THR A 25 -24.46 -17.76 -31.01
C THR A 25 -25.61 -17.01 -31.65
N LYS A 26 -26.14 -17.51 -32.77
CA LYS A 26 -27.30 -16.93 -33.46
C LYS A 26 -28.57 -16.95 -32.60
N LYS A 27 -28.87 -18.06 -31.92
CA LYS A 27 -30.01 -18.16 -30.99
C LYS A 27 -29.84 -17.26 -29.79
N GLN A 28 -28.63 -17.20 -29.20
CA GLN A 28 -28.33 -16.25 -28.13
C GLN A 28 -28.58 -14.78 -28.57
N LYS A 29 -28.11 -14.39 -29.77
CA LYS A 29 -28.33 -13.07 -30.35
C LYS A 29 -29.81 -12.75 -30.56
N GLU A 30 -30.63 -13.71 -30.98
CA GLU A 30 -32.07 -13.52 -31.17
C GLU A 30 -32.81 -13.30 -29.86
N LEU A 31 -32.39 -13.99 -28.78
CA LEU A 31 -32.99 -13.84 -27.46
C LEU A 31 -32.68 -12.46 -26.87
N PHE A 32 -31.44 -11.99 -27.02
CA PHE A 32 -31.07 -10.65 -26.53
C PHE A 32 -31.71 -9.50 -27.30
N LYS A 33 -32.19 -9.70 -28.53
CA LYS A 33 -33.02 -8.72 -29.21
C LYS A 33 -34.38 -8.50 -28.54
N ARG A 34 -34.85 -9.47 -27.75
CA ARG A 34 -36.17 -9.41 -27.08
C ARG A 34 -36.09 -8.87 -25.66
N TYR A 35 -34.91 -8.91 -25.01
CA TYR A 35 -34.75 -8.57 -23.59
C TYR A 35 -33.62 -7.57 -23.37
N SER A 36 -33.81 -6.61 -22.47
CA SER A 36 -32.73 -5.73 -22.02
C SER A 36 -31.81 -6.49 -21.05
N VAL A 37 -30.50 -6.30 -21.16
CA VAL A 37 -29.51 -6.87 -20.23
C VAL A 37 -29.82 -6.53 -18.77
N SER A 38 -30.39 -5.34 -18.51
CA SER A 38 -30.81 -4.94 -17.17
C SER A 38 -31.75 -5.95 -16.50
N GLN A 39 -32.53 -6.72 -17.27
CA GLN A 39 -33.44 -7.75 -16.72
C GLN A 39 -32.69 -8.96 -16.14
N PHE A 40 -31.44 -9.18 -16.52
CA PHE A 40 -30.60 -10.28 -16.02
C PHE A 40 -29.72 -9.87 -14.83
N ILE A 41 -29.66 -8.60 -14.50
CA ILE A 41 -29.00 -8.11 -13.29
C ILE A 41 -29.91 -8.41 -12.10
N ARG A 42 -29.43 -9.22 -11.17
CA ARG A 42 -30.24 -9.80 -10.10
C ARG A 42 -30.70 -8.80 -9.03
N PRO A 43 -29.83 -7.97 -8.44
CA PRO A 43 -30.25 -6.99 -7.44
C PRO A 43 -31.27 -5.98 -8.02
N ILE A 44 -32.39 -5.75 -7.32
CA ILE A 44 -33.44 -4.81 -7.78
C ILE A 44 -33.83 -3.77 -6.76
N ALA A 45 -33.84 -4.13 -5.46
CA ALA A 45 -34.28 -3.25 -4.38
C ALA A 45 -33.65 -3.67 -3.05
N MET A 46 -33.80 -2.84 -2.02
CA MET A 46 -33.53 -3.19 -0.63
C MET A 46 -34.83 -3.56 0.07
N SER A 47 -34.82 -4.64 0.86
CA SER A 47 -35.74 -4.82 1.99
C SER A 47 -35.18 -4.06 3.20
N GLU A 48 -35.79 -4.19 4.37
CA GLU A 48 -35.26 -3.59 5.59
C GLU A 48 -33.85 -4.09 5.97
N LYS A 49 -33.51 -5.34 5.59
CA LYS A 49 -32.28 -6.03 6.08
C LYS A 49 -31.49 -6.76 5.01
N SER A 50 -31.99 -6.84 3.77
CA SER A 50 -31.37 -7.60 2.69
C SER A 50 -31.62 -6.97 1.31
N ILE A 51 -30.83 -7.38 0.34
CA ILE A 51 -31.00 -7.03 -1.08
C ILE A 51 -32.01 -7.98 -1.69
N VAL A 52 -33.05 -7.44 -2.32
CA VAL A 52 -34.03 -8.22 -3.06
C VAL A 52 -33.54 -8.44 -4.50
N CYS A 53 -33.60 -9.68 -4.98
CA CYS A 53 -33.22 -10.06 -6.34
C CYS A 53 -34.46 -10.36 -7.20
N ASN A 54 -34.37 -10.13 -8.52
CA ASN A 54 -35.47 -10.32 -9.45
C ASN A 54 -35.87 -11.79 -9.68
N ASP A 55 -35.07 -12.75 -9.21
CA ASP A 55 -35.34 -14.18 -9.23
C ASP A 55 -36.05 -14.69 -7.95
N GLY A 56 -36.45 -13.78 -7.08
CA GLY A 56 -37.16 -14.07 -5.84
C GLY A 56 -36.29 -14.56 -4.69
N TYR A 57 -34.99 -14.25 -4.76
CA TYR A 57 -34.02 -14.45 -3.69
C TYR A 57 -33.75 -13.17 -2.93
N PHE A 58 -33.34 -13.33 -1.68
CA PHE A 58 -32.77 -12.29 -0.82
C PHE A 58 -31.26 -12.48 -0.74
N GLY A 59 -30.49 -11.40 -0.64
CA GLY A 59 -29.05 -11.47 -0.57
C GLY A 59 -28.41 -10.41 0.32
N PHE A 60 -27.17 -10.66 0.69
CA PHE A 60 -26.28 -9.64 1.29
C PHE A 60 -24.88 -9.80 0.73
N ILE A 61 -24.11 -8.73 0.78
CA ILE A 61 -22.72 -8.68 0.30
C ILE A 61 -21.85 -8.04 1.37
N PHE A 62 -20.70 -8.64 1.62
CA PHE A 62 -19.60 -8.02 2.36
C PHE A 62 -18.46 -7.69 1.41
N GLU A 63 -18.02 -6.43 1.40
CA GLU A 63 -16.70 -6.10 0.90
C GLU A 63 -15.68 -6.35 2.00
N CYS A 64 -14.61 -7.05 1.67
CA CYS A 64 -13.59 -7.50 2.59
C CYS A 64 -12.20 -7.04 2.16
N VAL A 65 -11.28 -6.99 3.10
CA VAL A 65 -9.86 -6.78 2.80
C VAL A 65 -9.26 -8.11 2.33
N PRO A 66 -8.67 -8.19 1.14
CA PRO A 66 -7.95 -9.38 0.71
C PRO A 66 -6.79 -9.71 1.64
N HIS A 67 -6.50 -10.97 1.82
CA HIS A 67 -5.32 -11.41 2.56
C HIS A 67 -4.06 -11.28 1.70
N ILE A 68 -2.97 -11.00 2.38
CA ILE A 68 -1.64 -11.03 1.79
C ILE A 68 -1.05 -12.37 2.17
N ARG A 69 -0.60 -13.16 1.17
CA ARG A 69 -0.05 -14.50 1.39
C ARG A 69 -0.99 -15.36 2.25
N ALA A 70 -2.16 -15.67 1.68
CA ALA A 70 -3.16 -16.52 2.31
C ALA A 70 -2.57 -17.89 2.70
N GLY A 71 -2.79 -18.31 3.93
CA GLY A 71 -2.22 -19.55 4.49
C GLY A 71 -3.30 -20.51 4.98
N LYS A 72 -2.87 -21.56 5.68
CA LYS A 72 -3.73 -22.60 6.25
C LYS A 72 -4.90 -22.02 7.06
N LYS A 73 -4.64 -21.01 7.90
CA LYS A 73 -5.67 -20.35 8.70
C LYS A 73 -6.76 -19.68 7.83
N THR A 74 -6.37 -19.13 6.68
CA THR A 74 -7.31 -18.56 5.72
C THR A 74 -8.19 -19.65 5.10
N ALA A 75 -7.62 -20.78 4.71
CA ALA A 75 -8.38 -21.92 4.20
C ALA A 75 -9.36 -22.47 5.26
N GLU A 76 -8.93 -22.64 6.50
CA GLU A 76 -9.77 -23.05 7.63
C GLU A 76 -10.92 -22.06 7.89
N THR A 77 -10.69 -20.75 7.66
CA THR A 77 -11.74 -19.74 7.75
C THR A 77 -12.81 -19.94 6.69
N ILE A 78 -12.42 -20.14 5.43
CA ILE A 78 -13.35 -20.42 4.32
C ILE A 78 -14.10 -21.72 4.58
N GLU A 79 -13.41 -22.77 4.99
CA GLU A 79 -14.01 -24.05 5.35
C GLU A 79 -15.07 -23.88 6.46
N SER A 80 -14.79 -23.08 7.48
CA SER A 80 -15.70 -22.77 8.57
C SER A 80 -16.97 -22.06 8.09
N ILE A 81 -16.86 -21.15 7.11
CA ILE A 81 -18.00 -20.49 6.47
C ILE A 81 -18.81 -21.52 5.69
N LEU A 82 -18.17 -22.33 4.86
CA LEU A 82 -18.84 -23.36 4.05
C LEU A 82 -19.66 -24.33 4.90
N LYS A 83 -19.10 -24.79 6.02
CA LYS A 83 -19.79 -25.72 6.95
C LYS A 83 -21.04 -25.12 7.60
N LYS A 84 -21.20 -23.77 7.59
CA LYS A 84 -22.39 -23.08 8.11
C LYS A 84 -23.49 -22.89 7.07
N LEU A 85 -23.22 -23.13 5.79
CA LEU A 85 -24.20 -22.95 4.73
C LEU A 85 -25.27 -24.06 4.80
N SER A 86 -26.53 -23.68 4.65
CA SER A 86 -27.64 -24.58 4.39
C SER A 86 -27.78 -24.87 2.89
N ASP A 87 -28.56 -25.91 2.55
CA ASP A 87 -28.69 -26.40 1.15
C ASP A 87 -29.31 -25.35 0.20
N ASP A 88 -29.99 -24.33 0.74
CA ASP A 88 -30.68 -23.26 0.01
C ASP A 88 -29.87 -21.95 -0.08
N ILE A 89 -28.68 -21.92 0.49
CA ILE A 89 -27.80 -20.74 0.42
C ILE A 89 -26.78 -20.91 -0.68
N PHE A 90 -26.75 -19.93 -1.60
CA PHE A 90 -25.71 -19.77 -2.61
C PHE A 90 -24.66 -18.78 -2.10
N MET A 91 -23.40 -19.09 -2.30
CA MET A 91 -22.26 -18.26 -1.94
C MET A 91 -21.42 -17.95 -3.18
N GLN A 92 -20.95 -16.72 -3.27
CA GLN A 92 -19.94 -16.32 -4.26
C GLN A 92 -18.81 -15.58 -3.55
N ILE A 93 -17.59 -15.85 -3.99
CA ILE A 93 -16.40 -15.09 -3.61
C ILE A 93 -15.87 -14.47 -4.89
N ASN A 94 -15.85 -13.14 -4.93
CA ASN A 94 -15.40 -12.39 -6.10
C ASN A 94 -14.14 -11.60 -5.76
N LEU A 95 -13.05 -11.81 -6.47
CA LEU A 95 -11.88 -10.96 -6.48
C LEU A 95 -11.87 -10.17 -7.79
N TRP A 96 -11.94 -8.86 -7.68
CA TRP A 96 -12.05 -7.98 -8.81
C TRP A 96 -10.90 -6.98 -8.89
N GLY A 97 -10.18 -6.96 -10.02
CA GLY A 97 -9.21 -5.94 -10.37
C GLY A 97 -9.90 -4.77 -11.08
N SER A 98 -10.38 -3.82 -10.28
CA SER A 98 -11.09 -2.62 -10.75
C SER A 98 -10.10 -1.57 -11.27
N LYS A 99 -10.46 -0.82 -12.31
CA LYS A 99 -9.72 0.39 -12.74
C LYS A 99 -10.15 1.63 -11.98
N ASN A 100 -11.18 1.53 -11.13
CA ASN A 100 -11.66 2.65 -10.34
C ASN A 100 -10.77 2.88 -9.12
N ILE A 101 -9.89 3.85 -9.24
CA ILE A 101 -9.02 4.34 -8.17
C ILE A 101 -9.44 5.72 -7.66
N GLU A 102 -10.56 6.28 -8.16
CA GLU A 102 -10.98 7.65 -7.87
C GLU A 102 -11.20 7.89 -6.37
N THR A 103 -11.73 6.92 -5.64
CA THR A 103 -11.91 7.08 -4.19
C THR A 103 -10.58 7.33 -3.47
N ILE A 104 -9.51 6.68 -3.93
CA ILE A 104 -8.16 6.84 -3.37
C ILE A 104 -7.59 8.20 -3.80
N LEU A 105 -7.66 8.50 -5.11
CA LEU A 105 -7.07 9.73 -5.66
C LEU A 105 -7.80 10.99 -5.22
N ASN A 106 -9.14 11.01 -5.25
CA ASN A 106 -9.92 12.18 -4.82
C ASN A 106 -9.66 12.49 -3.34
N ARG A 107 -9.47 11.46 -2.50
CA ARG A 107 -9.09 11.67 -1.12
C ARG A 107 -7.68 12.22 -0.99
N TRP A 108 -6.74 11.67 -1.76
CA TRP A 108 -5.35 12.15 -1.81
C TRP A 108 -5.30 13.60 -2.28
N GLU A 109 -5.95 13.95 -3.40
CA GLU A 109 -5.99 15.31 -3.94
C GLU A 109 -6.66 16.31 -2.98
N TYR A 110 -7.71 15.88 -2.26
CA TYR A 110 -8.38 16.71 -1.26
C TYR A 110 -7.48 17.05 -0.08
N ASP A 111 -6.66 16.10 0.37
CA ASP A 111 -5.77 16.28 1.52
C ASP A 111 -4.49 17.05 1.17
N HIS A 112 -4.13 17.15 -0.11
CA HIS A 112 -2.89 17.77 -0.58
C HIS A 112 -3.18 19.04 -1.39
N HIS A 113 -2.74 20.17 -0.88
CA HIS A 113 -2.87 21.47 -1.55
C HIS A 113 -1.72 22.40 -1.13
N SER A 114 -1.43 23.40 -1.94
CA SER A 114 -0.39 24.40 -1.68
C SER A 114 -0.81 25.75 -2.24
N GLU A 115 -0.30 26.82 -1.69
CA GLU A 115 -0.41 28.16 -2.29
C GLU A 115 0.54 28.33 -3.48
N ASN A 116 1.57 27.50 -3.59
CA ASN A 116 2.53 27.51 -4.68
C ASN A 116 1.96 26.81 -5.93
N GLU A 117 1.84 27.54 -7.04
CA GLU A 117 1.30 27.04 -8.31
C GLU A 117 2.11 25.85 -8.87
N THR A 118 3.44 25.86 -8.72
CA THR A 118 4.32 24.78 -9.21
C THR A 118 4.01 23.47 -8.48
N ILE A 119 3.76 23.56 -7.18
CA ILE A 119 3.41 22.40 -6.34
C ILE A 119 1.99 21.89 -6.65
N ASN A 120 1.02 22.80 -6.81
CA ASN A 120 -0.34 22.39 -7.20
C ASN A 120 -0.37 21.73 -8.58
N GLU A 121 0.45 22.20 -9.53
CA GLU A 121 0.61 21.55 -10.82
C GLU A 121 1.24 20.16 -10.67
N ALA A 122 2.22 20.00 -9.78
CA ALA A 122 2.82 18.69 -9.48
C ALA A 122 1.78 17.71 -8.92
N ILE A 123 0.94 18.13 -7.96
CA ILE A 123 -0.14 17.33 -7.38
C ILE A 123 -1.13 16.91 -8.47
N LYS A 124 -1.61 17.87 -9.26
CA LYS A 124 -2.55 17.61 -10.36
C LYS A 124 -1.99 16.62 -11.37
N LYS A 125 -0.77 16.84 -11.86
CA LYS A 125 -0.12 15.93 -12.83
C LYS A 125 0.17 14.56 -12.25
N PHE A 126 0.40 14.46 -10.96
CA PHE A 126 0.59 13.17 -10.30
C PHE A 126 -0.73 12.39 -10.24
N GLY A 127 -1.85 13.05 -9.91
CA GLY A 127 -3.18 12.45 -9.98
C GLY A 127 -3.57 12.03 -11.41
N GLU A 128 -3.31 12.88 -12.42
CA GLU A 128 -3.53 12.56 -13.84
C GLU A 128 -2.67 11.38 -14.29
N PHE A 129 -1.42 11.31 -13.86
CA PHE A 129 -0.53 10.19 -14.15
C PHE A 129 -1.15 8.86 -13.68
N PHE A 130 -1.61 8.77 -12.43
CA PHE A 130 -2.23 7.55 -11.92
C PHE A 130 -3.51 7.19 -12.69
N ARG A 131 -4.37 8.17 -13.01
CA ARG A 131 -5.59 7.95 -13.81
C ARG A 131 -5.27 7.40 -15.19
N ASN A 132 -4.30 7.97 -15.89
CA ASN A 132 -3.88 7.51 -17.20
C ASN A 132 -3.34 6.08 -17.13
N LYS A 133 -2.53 5.75 -16.10
CA LYS A 133 -1.93 4.43 -15.92
C LYS A 133 -2.93 3.33 -15.49
N THR A 134 -4.19 3.63 -15.29
CA THR A 134 -5.24 2.61 -15.23
C THR A 134 -5.58 2.01 -16.60
N ASN A 135 -5.35 2.75 -17.69
CA ASN A 135 -5.66 2.35 -19.06
C ASN A 135 -4.43 1.99 -19.89
N GLU A 136 -3.24 2.30 -19.38
CA GLU A 136 -1.96 2.09 -20.03
C GLU A 136 -1.04 1.29 -19.11
N GLN A 137 0.02 0.73 -19.67
CA GLN A 137 1.13 0.18 -18.88
C GLN A 137 1.74 1.26 -17.99
N ILE A 138 2.11 0.90 -16.78
CA ILE A 138 2.70 1.84 -15.83
C ILE A 138 4.03 2.39 -16.39
N SER A 139 4.90 1.49 -16.88
CA SER A 139 6.15 1.83 -17.55
C SER A 139 6.57 0.71 -18.49
N TYR A 140 7.67 0.88 -19.20
CA TYR A 140 8.19 -0.15 -20.11
C TYR A 140 8.54 -1.45 -19.38
N SER A 141 9.13 -1.36 -18.19
CA SER A 141 9.46 -2.52 -17.36
C SER A 141 8.30 -3.01 -16.47
N MET A 142 7.16 -2.31 -16.50
CA MET A 142 5.95 -2.66 -15.77
C MET A 142 4.77 -2.75 -16.74
N GLU A 143 4.60 -3.89 -17.39
CA GLU A 143 3.54 -4.11 -18.39
C GLU A 143 2.12 -4.08 -17.80
N THR A 144 1.97 -4.16 -16.47
CA THR A 144 0.67 -4.11 -15.81
C THR A 144 0.11 -2.69 -15.73
N SER A 145 -1.21 -2.55 -15.69
CA SER A 145 -1.91 -1.28 -15.40
C SER A 145 -2.22 -1.13 -13.92
N ILE A 146 -2.49 0.11 -13.48
CA ILE A 146 -2.92 0.38 -12.11
C ILE A 146 -4.33 -0.15 -11.88
N LYS A 147 -4.55 -0.78 -10.73
CA LYS A 147 -5.81 -1.41 -10.31
C LYS A 147 -6.10 -1.17 -8.83
N ASN A 148 -7.35 -1.42 -8.48
CA ASN A 148 -7.83 -1.53 -7.11
C ASN A 148 -8.44 -2.93 -6.95
N HIS A 149 -7.75 -3.83 -6.24
CA HIS A 149 -8.24 -5.17 -5.99
C HIS A 149 -9.34 -5.13 -4.93
N ARG A 150 -10.52 -5.61 -5.26
CA ARG A 150 -11.68 -5.63 -4.36
C ARG A 150 -12.17 -7.05 -4.15
N LEU A 151 -12.43 -7.42 -2.91
CA LEU A 151 -12.88 -8.75 -2.52
C LEU A 151 -14.31 -8.68 -1.98
N PHE A 152 -15.19 -9.48 -2.56
CA PHE A 152 -16.59 -9.57 -2.15
C PHE A 152 -16.97 -10.99 -1.75
N PHE A 153 -17.70 -11.11 -0.65
CA PHE A 153 -18.45 -12.30 -0.27
C PHE A 153 -19.92 -12.00 -0.40
N SER A 154 -20.61 -12.69 -1.30
CA SER A 154 -22.06 -12.54 -1.48
C SER A 154 -22.79 -13.83 -1.19
N PHE A 155 -23.94 -13.70 -0.56
CA PHE A 155 -24.77 -14.82 -0.13
C PHE A 155 -26.22 -14.56 -0.54
N LYS A 156 -26.91 -15.62 -0.97
CA LYS A 156 -28.25 -15.50 -1.49
C LYS A 156 -29.11 -16.72 -1.11
N SER A 157 -30.36 -16.50 -0.66
CA SER A 157 -31.33 -17.53 -0.32
C SER A 157 -32.75 -17.08 -0.64
N LYS A 158 -33.67 -18.03 -0.81
CA LYS A 158 -35.11 -17.76 -0.88
C LYS A 158 -35.73 -17.48 0.48
N ASP A 159 -35.12 -17.98 1.54
CA ASP A 159 -35.55 -17.76 2.91
C ASP A 159 -34.74 -16.63 3.56
N GLU A 160 -35.34 -15.44 3.62
CA GLU A 160 -34.70 -14.26 4.19
C GLU A 160 -34.32 -14.47 5.66
N LYS A 161 -35.17 -15.16 6.46
CA LYS A 161 -34.92 -15.38 7.89
C LYS A 161 -33.67 -16.21 8.10
N LYS A 162 -33.55 -17.33 7.42
CA LYS A 162 -32.37 -18.21 7.48
C LYS A 162 -31.11 -17.48 7.02
N LEU A 163 -31.24 -16.67 5.96
CA LEU A 163 -30.12 -15.88 5.44
C LEU A 163 -29.61 -14.90 6.48
N LEU A 164 -30.49 -14.20 7.19
CA LEU A 164 -30.15 -13.24 8.24
C LEU A 164 -29.55 -13.92 9.48
N ASP A 165 -30.05 -15.12 9.85
CA ASP A 165 -29.49 -15.91 10.95
C ASP A 165 -28.01 -16.27 10.69
N VAL A 166 -27.66 -16.63 9.46
CA VAL A 166 -26.29 -16.96 9.07
C VAL A 166 -25.41 -15.72 8.88
N LYS A 167 -25.98 -14.59 8.48
CA LYS A 167 -25.26 -13.33 8.19
C LYS A 167 -24.34 -12.89 9.33
N ASN A 168 -24.85 -12.84 10.56
CA ASN A 168 -24.09 -12.39 11.72
C ASN A 168 -22.95 -13.36 12.07
N HIS A 169 -23.17 -14.66 11.92
CA HIS A 169 -22.13 -15.66 12.12
C HIS A 169 -21.01 -15.51 11.10
N ILE A 170 -21.33 -15.35 9.82
CA ILE A 170 -20.35 -15.14 8.76
C ILE A 170 -19.58 -13.84 8.99
N LYS A 171 -20.27 -12.73 9.33
CA LYS A 171 -19.62 -11.45 9.64
C LYS A 171 -18.60 -11.60 10.76
N ASN A 172 -18.95 -12.32 11.82
CA ASN A 172 -18.03 -12.55 12.95
C ASN A 172 -16.84 -13.43 12.55
N ILE A 173 -17.06 -14.51 11.77
CA ILE A 173 -15.97 -15.36 11.27
C ILE A 173 -15.00 -14.53 10.42
N LEU A 174 -15.51 -13.72 9.51
CA LEU A 174 -14.70 -12.85 8.66
C LEU A 174 -13.93 -11.79 9.48
N ALA A 175 -14.61 -11.15 10.44
CA ALA A 175 -14.00 -10.11 11.28
C ALA A 175 -12.87 -10.66 12.17
N THR A 176 -13.09 -11.81 12.82
CA THR A 176 -12.09 -12.43 13.70
C THR A 176 -10.87 -12.97 12.94
N ASN A 177 -11.00 -13.17 11.64
CA ASN A 177 -9.92 -13.64 10.77
C ASN A 177 -9.39 -12.56 9.82
N SER A 178 -9.45 -11.29 10.23
CA SER A 178 -8.81 -10.14 9.56
C SER A 178 -9.31 -9.84 8.15
N PHE A 179 -10.53 -10.22 7.80
CA PHE A 179 -11.16 -9.82 6.54
C PHE A 179 -11.87 -8.46 6.61
N PHE A 180 -12.11 -7.93 7.80
CA PHE A 180 -12.75 -6.62 8.05
C PHE A 180 -14.00 -6.38 7.20
N PRO A 181 -15.06 -7.20 7.33
CA PRO A 181 -16.21 -7.17 6.46
C PRO A 181 -17.03 -5.89 6.61
N VAL A 182 -17.26 -5.18 5.52
CA VAL A 182 -18.16 -4.03 5.39
C VAL A 182 -19.36 -4.47 4.57
N GLU A 183 -20.57 -4.34 5.12
CA GLU A 183 -21.79 -4.66 4.39
C GLU A 183 -22.07 -3.59 3.33
N LEU A 184 -22.38 -4.02 2.10
CA LEU A 184 -22.68 -3.14 0.99
C LEU A 184 -24.18 -3.03 0.76
N GLU A 185 -24.64 -1.79 0.63
CA GLU A 185 -25.97 -1.45 0.15
C GLU A 185 -25.97 -1.20 -1.37
N LEU A 186 -27.15 -1.06 -1.97
CA LEU A 186 -27.28 -0.86 -3.42
C LEU A 186 -26.57 0.40 -3.92
N GLU A 187 -26.52 1.46 -3.11
CA GLU A 187 -25.79 2.67 -3.46
C GLU A 187 -24.29 2.38 -3.67
N ASN A 188 -23.70 1.58 -2.77
CA ASN A 188 -22.30 1.18 -2.85
C ASN A 188 -22.03 0.15 -3.96
N LEU A 189 -23.03 -0.63 -4.35
CA LEU A 189 -22.95 -1.60 -5.44
C LEU A 189 -23.05 -0.94 -6.82
N LYS A 190 -23.73 0.20 -6.95
CA LYS A 190 -23.95 0.85 -8.23
C LYS A 190 -22.65 1.17 -8.97
N PRO A 191 -21.60 1.76 -8.36
CA PRO A 191 -20.33 1.99 -9.06
C PRO A 191 -19.67 0.71 -9.58
N ILE A 192 -19.80 -0.41 -8.86
CA ILE A 192 -19.24 -1.71 -9.23
C ILE A 192 -19.88 -2.24 -10.52
N PHE A 193 -21.21 -2.32 -10.52
CA PHE A 193 -21.95 -2.75 -11.71
C PHE A 193 -21.79 -1.76 -12.87
N TRP A 194 -21.74 -0.45 -12.57
CA TRP A 194 -21.55 0.57 -13.58
C TRP A 194 -20.22 0.41 -14.32
N GLU A 195 -19.12 0.22 -13.62
CA GLU A 195 -17.81 0.01 -14.25
C GLU A 195 -17.78 -1.22 -15.16
N LEU A 196 -18.36 -2.34 -14.70
CA LEU A 196 -18.39 -3.59 -15.46
C LEU A 196 -19.26 -3.50 -16.71
N LEU A 197 -20.39 -2.78 -16.63
CA LEU A 197 -21.40 -2.74 -17.67
C LEU A 197 -21.34 -1.48 -18.54
N ASN A 198 -20.56 -0.46 -18.15
CA ASN A 198 -20.41 0.79 -18.88
C ASN A 198 -18.93 1.18 -19.05
N PRO A 199 -18.10 0.34 -19.67
CA PRO A 199 -16.70 0.64 -19.85
C PRO A 199 -16.50 1.91 -20.67
N LYS A 200 -15.44 2.69 -20.36
CA LYS A 200 -15.13 3.99 -20.99
C LYS A 200 -16.05 5.16 -20.59
N HIS A 201 -16.94 4.98 -19.63
CA HIS A 201 -17.55 6.12 -18.94
C HIS A 201 -16.63 6.61 -17.82
N SER A 202 -16.56 7.93 -17.64
CA SER A 202 -15.81 8.50 -16.51
C SER A 202 -16.46 8.08 -15.19
N PHE A 203 -15.65 7.70 -14.20
CA PHE A 203 -16.14 7.36 -12.86
C PHE A 203 -16.81 8.57 -12.16
N ASN A 204 -16.38 9.79 -12.49
CA ASN A 204 -16.97 11.00 -11.96
C ASN A 204 -18.36 11.29 -12.55
N SER A 205 -18.76 10.61 -13.64
CA SER A 205 -20.07 10.76 -14.31
C SER A 205 -21.08 9.68 -13.92
N ILE A 206 -20.81 8.86 -12.91
CA ILE A 206 -21.75 7.84 -12.43
C ILE A 206 -22.99 8.54 -11.87
N PRO A 207 -24.19 8.31 -12.41
CA PRO A 207 -25.41 8.92 -11.88
C PRO A 207 -25.66 8.49 -10.43
N LYS A 208 -26.09 9.41 -9.58
CA LYS A 208 -26.44 9.06 -8.18
C LYS A 208 -27.49 7.96 -8.15
N TYR A 209 -27.43 7.11 -7.12
CA TYR A 209 -28.44 6.09 -6.89
C TYR A 209 -29.78 6.73 -6.53
N ASP A 210 -30.85 6.26 -7.17
CA ASP A 210 -32.23 6.70 -6.90
C ASP A 210 -33.00 5.50 -6.30
N SER A 211 -33.30 5.56 -5.02
CA SER A 211 -34.02 4.48 -4.31
C SER A 211 -35.46 4.28 -4.78
N LYS A 212 -36.04 5.23 -5.56
CA LYS A 212 -37.37 5.12 -6.13
C LYS A 212 -37.43 4.30 -7.42
N LYS A 213 -36.26 4.00 -8.00
CA LYS A 213 -36.13 3.21 -9.22
C LYS A 213 -35.49 1.85 -8.94
N LEU A 214 -35.85 0.85 -9.71
CA LEU A 214 -35.21 -0.46 -9.62
C LEU A 214 -33.70 -0.35 -9.90
N PHE A 215 -32.87 -0.96 -9.06
CA PHE A 215 -31.41 -0.91 -9.15
C PHE A 215 -30.89 -1.38 -10.51
N ASN A 216 -31.39 -2.53 -10.99
CA ASN A 216 -30.95 -3.13 -12.25
C ASN A 216 -31.20 -2.24 -13.49
N LYS A 217 -32.14 -1.27 -13.40
CA LYS A 217 -32.37 -0.28 -14.47
C LYS A 217 -31.46 0.95 -14.40
N GLN A 218 -30.66 1.05 -13.33
CA GLN A 218 -29.78 2.19 -13.08
C GLN A 218 -28.31 1.89 -13.32
N VAL A 219 -27.95 0.63 -13.58
CA VAL A 219 -26.56 0.17 -13.68
C VAL A 219 -26.07 -0.03 -15.10
N VAL A 220 -26.95 0.13 -16.08
CA VAL A 220 -26.61 0.09 -17.51
C VAL A 220 -27.06 1.37 -18.17
N SER A 221 -26.16 2.07 -18.84
CA SER A 221 -26.50 3.26 -19.64
C SER A 221 -27.33 2.86 -20.86
N SER A 222 -28.31 3.72 -21.22
CA SER A 222 -29.13 3.52 -22.43
C SER A 222 -28.33 3.51 -23.72
N GLU A 223 -27.14 4.11 -23.72
CA GLU A 223 -26.24 4.18 -24.90
C GLU A 223 -25.40 2.92 -25.06
N ASN A 224 -25.35 2.05 -24.02
CA ASN A 224 -24.50 0.89 -24.04
C ASN A 224 -25.10 -0.27 -24.84
N ILE A 225 -24.24 -0.92 -25.57
CA ILE A 225 -24.53 -2.08 -26.39
C ILE A 225 -23.72 -3.26 -25.87
N ILE A 226 -24.35 -4.40 -25.74
CA ILE A 226 -23.69 -5.67 -25.50
C ILE A 226 -23.80 -6.51 -26.77
N ASN A 227 -22.67 -6.75 -27.43
CA ASN A 227 -22.57 -7.62 -28.58
C ASN A 227 -22.02 -8.97 -28.15
N ILE A 228 -22.73 -10.03 -28.49
CA ILE A 228 -22.31 -11.40 -28.25
C ILE A 228 -21.66 -11.91 -29.53
N GLU A 229 -20.36 -12.18 -29.47
CA GLU A 229 -19.60 -12.80 -30.54
C GLU A 229 -19.38 -14.28 -30.23
N ASP A 230 -18.83 -15.05 -31.14
CA ASP A 230 -18.69 -16.51 -30.97
C ASP A 230 -17.69 -16.88 -29.85
N THR A 231 -16.72 -16.04 -29.59
CA THR A 231 -15.61 -16.28 -28.65
C THR A 231 -15.56 -15.30 -27.47
N HIS A 232 -16.32 -14.22 -27.49
CA HIS A 232 -16.23 -13.15 -26.51
C HIS A 232 -17.48 -12.26 -26.46
N ILE A 233 -17.56 -11.40 -25.46
CA ILE A 233 -18.62 -10.40 -25.31
C ILE A 233 -17.98 -9.03 -25.50
N LYS A 234 -18.61 -8.17 -26.30
CA LYS A 234 -18.26 -6.74 -26.39
C LYS A 234 -19.25 -5.93 -25.60
N ILE A 235 -18.79 -5.18 -24.62
CA ILE A 235 -19.60 -4.25 -23.82
C ILE A 235 -19.07 -2.83 -24.05
N GLY A 236 -19.93 -1.92 -24.49
CA GLY A 236 -19.54 -0.54 -24.76
C GLY A 236 -20.60 0.24 -25.50
N ARG A 237 -20.22 1.32 -26.16
CA ARG A 237 -21.11 2.20 -26.93
C ARG A 237 -20.54 2.47 -28.34
N LYS A 238 -21.38 2.98 -29.19
CA LYS A 238 -20.92 3.55 -30.47
C LYS A 238 -20.59 5.03 -30.27
N ASN A 239 -19.47 5.46 -30.83
CA ASN A 239 -19.11 6.87 -30.88
C ASN A 239 -19.79 7.58 -32.05
N ASN A 240 -19.60 8.91 -32.18
CA ASN A 240 -20.15 9.73 -33.26
C ASN A 240 -19.74 9.26 -34.65
N ALA A 241 -18.63 8.57 -34.79
CA ALA A 241 -18.15 7.96 -36.04
C ALA A 241 -18.70 6.53 -36.27
N ASN A 242 -19.70 6.10 -35.48
CA ASN A 242 -20.31 4.77 -35.52
C ASN A 242 -19.33 3.63 -35.19
N SER A 243 -18.14 3.94 -34.67
CA SER A 243 -17.13 2.99 -34.21
C SER A 243 -17.46 2.52 -32.79
N PHE A 244 -17.22 1.25 -32.51
CA PHE A 244 -17.43 0.67 -31.18
C PHE A 244 -16.33 1.12 -30.20
N VAL A 245 -16.71 1.66 -29.06
CA VAL A 245 -15.83 2.05 -27.97
C VAL A 245 -16.28 1.29 -26.72
N GLY A 246 -15.43 0.42 -26.22
CA GLY A 246 -15.80 -0.44 -25.09
C GLY A 246 -14.69 -1.45 -24.78
N LYS A 247 -15.07 -2.58 -24.19
CA LYS A 247 -14.18 -3.68 -23.86
C LYS A 247 -14.69 -5.00 -24.41
N SER A 248 -13.75 -5.86 -24.75
CA SER A 248 -13.99 -7.28 -25.06
C SER A 248 -13.72 -8.11 -23.83
N TRP A 249 -14.63 -9.05 -23.49
CA TRP A 249 -14.54 -9.94 -22.34
C TRP A 249 -14.49 -11.38 -22.80
N ILE A 250 -13.51 -12.12 -22.25
CA ILE A 250 -13.38 -13.57 -22.40
C ILE A 250 -13.68 -14.22 -21.06
N THR A 251 -14.43 -15.31 -21.06
CA THR A 251 -14.74 -16.10 -19.88
C THR A 251 -14.01 -17.42 -19.92
N LEU A 252 -13.32 -17.75 -18.82
CA LEU A 252 -12.59 -19.01 -18.67
C LEU A 252 -13.15 -19.78 -17.47
N SER A 253 -13.19 -21.11 -17.59
CA SER A 253 -13.52 -22.01 -16.47
C SER A 253 -12.56 -23.20 -16.44
N PRO A 254 -12.31 -23.86 -15.29
CA PRO A 254 -11.44 -25.02 -15.23
C PRO A 254 -11.97 -26.19 -16.07
N ALA A 255 -11.14 -26.66 -16.99
CA ALA A 255 -11.35 -27.94 -17.65
C ALA A 255 -10.87 -29.13 -16.78
N SER A 256 -9.83 -28.87 -15.95
CA SER A 256 -9.40 -29.80 -14.91
C SER A 256 -8.79 -29.02 -13.74
N LEU A 257 -8.90 -29.60 -12.55
CA LEU A 257 -8.23 -29.14 -11.33
C LEU A 257 -7.01 -30.02 -11.06
N SER A 258 -6.05 -29.49 -10.30
CA SER A 258 -4.92 -30.28 -9.80
C SER A 258 -5.36 -31.25 -8.71
N ASP A 259 -4.61 -32.35 -8.55
CA ASP A 259 -4.86 -33.33 -7.49
C ASP A 259 -4.61 -32.75 -6.09
N TYR A 260 -3.75 -31.75 -6.01
CA TYR A 260 -3.45 -31.02 -4.79
C TYR A 260 -3.60 -29.51 -5.04
N ALA A 261 -4.30 -28.83 -4.15
CA ALA A 261 -4.44 -27.38 -4.19
C ALA A 261 -4.14 -26.78 -2.81
N HIS A 262 -3.32 -25.74 -2.80
CA HIS A 262 -3.08 -24.94 -1.61
C HIS A 262 -3.53 -23.51 -1.86
N ILE A 263 -4.19 -22.91 -0.86
CA ILE A 263 -4.67 -21.52 -0.98
C ILE A 263 -3.53 -20.53 -1.28
N GLN A 264 -2.30 -20.82 -0.84
CA GLN A 264 -1.10 -20.04 -1.12
C GLN A 264 -0.76 -19.97 -2.63
N ASP A 265 -1.15 -20.98 -3.40
CA ASP A 265 -0.87 -21.02 -4.84
C ASP A 265 -1.74 -20.04 -5.62
N PHE A 266 -2.85 -19.60 -5.02
CA PHE A 266 -3.75 -18.65 -5.66
C PHE A 266 -3.09 -17.27 -5.83
N GLY A 267 -2.33 -16.83 -4.84
CA GLY A 267 -1.59 -15.57 -4.91
C GLY A 267 -0.62 -15.51 -6.10
N LYS A 268 0.07 -16.62 -6.38
CA LYS A 268 0.95 -16.72 -7.55
C LYS A 268 0.17 -16.59 -8.86
N LYS A 269 -1.07 -17.04 -8.91
CA LYS A 269 -1.92 -16.97 -10.12
C LYS A 269 -2.37 -15.56 -10.48
N LEU A 270 -2.30 -14.60 -9.55
CA LEU A 270 -2.55 -13.18 -9.81
C LEU A 270 -1.30 -12.44 -10.34
N GLY A 271 -0.14 -13.06 -10.27
CA GLY A 271 1.17 -12.51 -10.63
C GLY A 271 2.22 -12.87 -9.60
N ASP A 272 3.42 -13.15 -10.07
CA ASP A 272 4.54 -13.52 -9.20
C ASP A 272 5.17 -12.30 -8.55
N TYR A 273 5.57 -12.40 -7.29
CA TYR A 273 6.29 -11.36 -6.56
C TYR A 273 7.80 -11.43 -6.72
N ILE A 274 8.35 -12.63 -6.92
CA ILE A 274 9.76 -12.92 -6.68
C ILE A 274 10.58 -12.69 -7.93
N THR A 275 10.12 -13.19 -9.08
CA THR A 275 10.89 -13.09 -10.30
C THR A 275 10.61 -11.79 -11.06
N GLN A 276 11.66 -11.16 -11.57
CA GLN A 276 11.53 -9.94 -12.38
C GLN A 276 10.87 -10.20 -13.75
N ALA A 277 10.83 -11.46 -14.19
CA ALA A 277 10.22 -11.90 -15.45
C ALA A 277 8.69 -11.97 -15.43
N CYS A 278 8.05 -11.56 -14.34
CA CYS A 278 6.63 -11.80 -14.08
C CYS A 278 5.66 -10.85 -14.75
N ASN A 279 6.12 -9.85 -15.47
CA ASN A 279 5.21 -8.88 -16.06
C ASN A 279 4.25 -9.50 -17.10
N THR A 280 4.64 -10.60 -17.76
CA THR A 280 3.81 -11.31 -18.74
C THR A 280 2.74 -12.20 -18.13
N ASN A 281 2.85 -12.54 -16.86
CA ASN A 281 1.98 -13.52 -16.16
C ASN A 281 0.89 -12.86 -15.32
N GLN A 282 0.77 -11.55 -15.35
CA GLN A 282 -0.17 -10.78 -14.56
C GLN A 282 -1.45 -10.49 -15.34
N PHE A 283 -2.50 -10.19 -14.59
CA PHE A 283 -3.69 -9.60 -15.21
C PHE A 283 -3.40 -8.16 -15.62
N ASN A 284 -3.17 -7.94 -16.91
CA ASN A 284 -2.75 -6.62 -17.43
C ASN A 284 -3.90 -5.61 -17.56
N ASP A 285 -5.14 -6.07 -17.58
CA ASP A 285 -6.34 -5.23 -17.62
C ASP A 285 -7.29 -5.59 -16.47
N THR A 286 -8.51 -5.05 -16.48
CA THR A 286 -9.54 -5.42 -15.50
C THR A 286 -9.88 -6.91 -15.61
N PHE A 287 -10.12 -7.53 -14.49
CA PHE A 287 -10.46 -8.94 -14.39
C PHE A 287 -11.40 -9.20 -13.21
N MET A 288 -12.09 -10.31 -13.23
CA MET A 288 -12.82 -10.82 -12.06
C MET A 288 -12.62 -12.32 -11.96
N VAL A 289 -12.20 -12.80 -10.79
CA VAL A 289 -12.19 -14.22 -10.46
C VAL A 289 -13.33 -14.47 -9.49
N THR A 290 -14.22 -15.38 -9.87
CA THR A 290 -15.42 -15.71 -9.11
C THR A 290 -15.42 -17.18 -8.76
N LEU A 291 -15.56 -17.49 -7.48
CA LEU A 291 -15.84 -18.82 -7.00
C LEU A 291 -17.34 -18.93 -6.66
N ASN A 292 -18.07 -19.72 -7.44
CA ASN A 292 -19.48 -20.01 -7.27
C ASN A 292 -19.66 -21.30 -6.47
N ILE A 293 -20.46 -21.27 -5.41
CA ILE A 293 -20.61 -22.39 -4.49
C ILE A 293 -22.07 -22.54 -4.09
N ASN A 294 -22.56 -23.77 -4.10
CA ASN A 294 -23.75 -24.15 -3.36
C ASN A 294 -23.60 -25.55 -2.76
N LYS A 295 -24.28 -25.80 -1.64
CA LYS A 295 -24.24 -27.09 -0.99
C LYS A 295 -25.07 -28.10 -1.77
N VAL A 296 -24.52 -29.28 -1.97
CA VAL A 296 -25.23 -30.39 -2.65
C VAL A 296 -26.38 -30.90 -1.77
N PRO A 297 -27.61 -31.01 -2.30
CA PRO A 297 -28.74 -31.51 -1.53
C PRO A 297 -28.52 -32.94 -1.00
N ARG A 298 -29.07 -33.23 0.18
CA ARG A 298 -28.90 -34.54 0.83
C ARG A 298 -29.39 -35.73 -0.06
N SER A 299 -30.46 -35.55 -0.83
CA SER A 299 -30.95 -36.53 -1.78
C SER A 299 -29.93 -36.91 -2.84
N GLU A 300 -29.18 -35.92 -3.34
CA GLU A 300 -28.13 -36.11 -4.33
C GLU A 300 -26.89 -36.77 -3.70
N ASN A 301 -26.52 -36.38 -2.48
CA ASN A 301 -25.42 -37.00 -1.73
C ASN A 301 -25.67 -38.54 -1.57
N ILE A 302 -26.90 -38.93 -1.31
CA ILE A 302 -27.28 -40.37 -1.25
C ILE A 302 -27.07 -41.07 -2.61
N SER A 303 -27.42 -40.38 -3.70
CA SER A 303 -27.22 -40.93 -5.06
C SER A 303 -25.74 -41.07 -5.39
N ILE A 304 -24.93 -40.06 -5.03
CA ILE A 304 -23.46 -40.06 -5.18
C ILE A 304 -22.89 -41.24 -4.37
N GLY A 305 -23.28 -41.40 -3.12
CA GLY A 305 -22.82 -42.50 -2.27
C GLY A 305 -23.14 -43.87 -2.86
N LYS A 306 -24.33 -44.06 -3.44
CA LYS A 306 -24.69 -45.30 -4.14
C LYS A 306 -23.79 -45.58 -5.34
N LYS A 307 -23.50 -44.53 -6.18
CA LYS A 307 -22.59 -44.67 -7.33
C LYS A 307 -21.17 -45.04 -6.87
N GLN A 308 -20.65 -44.37 -5.84
CA GLN A 308 -19.32 -44.65 -5.28
C GLN A 308 -19.25 -46.08 -4.67
N ASN A 309 -20.26 -46.50 -3.94
CA ASN A 309 -20.33 -47.88 -3.43
C ASN A 309 -20.29 -48.92 -4.56
N SER A 310 -20.95 -48.67 -5.69
CA SER A 310 -20.88 -49.53 -6.86
C SER A 310 -19.47 -49.66 -7.42
N LEU A 311 -18.71 -48.56 -7.44
CA LEU A 311 -17.29 -48.56 -7.86
C LEU A 311 -16.41 -49.34 -6.88
N VAL A 312 -16.60 -49.16 -5.59
CA VAL A 312 -15.85 -49.87 -4.52
C VAL A 312 -16.04 -51.37 -4.63
N ASN A 313 -17.26 -51.83 -4.95
CA ASN A 313 -17.62 -53.25 -5.04
C ASN A 313 -17.23 -53.93 -6.37
N LYS A 314 -16.75 -53.15 -7.37
CA LYS A 314 -16.24 -53.77 -8.61
C LYS A 314 -14.97 -54.58 -8.35
N ARG A 315 -14.91 -55.78 -8.90
CA ARG A 315 -13.67 -56.58 -8.89
C ARG A 315 -12.65 -55.96 -9.82
N VAL A 316 -11.50 -55.63 -9.29
CA VAL A 316 -10.37 -54.97 -10.02
C VAL A 316 -9.20 -55.95 -10.03
N LYS A 317 -8.56 -56.16 -11.16
CA LYS A 317 -7.28 -56.88 -11.25
C LYS A 317 -6.16 -55.98 -10.65
N ASN A 318 -5.26 -56.56 -9.87
CA ASN A 318 -4.19 -55.82 -9.20
C ASN A 318 -3.21 -55.11 -10.14
N THR A 319 -3.29 -55.32 -11.44
CA THR A 319 -2.50 -54.69 -12.47
C THR A 319 -3.06 -53.37 -12.99
N ASP A 320 -4.30 -53.01 -12.63
CA ASP A 320 -4.92 -51.76 -13.09
C ASP A 320 -4.84 -50.65 -12.00
N THR A 321 -3.70 -49.98 -11.94
CA THR A 321 -3.40 -48.92 -10.96
C THR A 321 -4.43 -47.81 -10.99
N LYS A 322 -4.85 -47.34 -12.18
CA LYS A 322 -5.84 -46.26 -12.32
C LYS A 322 -7.21 -46.64 -11.72
N LEU A 323 -7.58 -47.92 -11.83
CA LEU A 323 -8.86 -48.35 -11.26
C LEU A 323 -8.76 -48.60 -9.75
N LEU A 324 -7.58 -48.95 -9.26
CA LEU A 324 -7.28 -49.05 -7.82
C LEU A 324 -7.33 -47.68 -7.16
N ASP A 325 -6.73 -46.66 -7.77
CA ASP A 325 -6.77 -45.29 -7.28
C ASP A 325 -8.20 -44.74 -7.21
N LYS A 326 -8.98 -44.90 -8.28
CA LYS A 326 -10.43 -44.56 -8.29
C LYS A 326 -11.24 -45.29 -7.21
N LYS A 327 -10.86 -46.53 -6.89
CA LYS A 327 -11.51 -47.30 -5.84
C LYS A 327 -11.14 -46.74 -4.45
N ALA A 328 -9.90 -46.40 -4.22
CA ALA A 328 -9.43 -45.77 -2.98
C ALA A 328 -10.12 -44.41 -2.75
N GLU A 329 -10.19 -43.58 -3.80
CA GLU A 329 -10.90 -42.31 -3.79
C GLU A 329 -12.39 -42.52 -3.44
N ALA A 330 -13.06 -43.44 -4.13
CA ALA A 330 -14.46 -43.76 -3.86
C ALA A 330 -14.70 -44.27 -2.41
N GLN A 331 -13.75 -44.99 -1.83
CA GLN A 331 -13.79 -45.42 -0.42
C GLN A 331 -13.70 -44.21 0.52
N SER A 332 -12.78 -43.27 0.23
CA SER A 332 -12.62 -42.03 1.00
C SER A 332 -13.88 -41.19 0.98
N VAL A 333 -14.45 -40.96 -0.22
CA VAL A 333 -15.69 -40.20 -0.39
C VAL A 333 -16.84 -40.85 0.39
N ASN A 334 -17.00 -42.16 0.30
CA ASN A 334 -18.04 -42.89 1.02
C ASN A 334 -17.88 -42.79 2.54
N LYS A 335 -16.68 -42.85 3.07
CA LYS A 335 -16.41 -42.66 4.49
C LYS A 335 -16.85 -41.25 4.94
N ARG A 336 -16.43 -40.20 4.25
CA ARG A 336 -16.77 -38.80 4.57
C ARG A 336 -18.30 -38.56 4.48
N LEU A 337 -19.00 -39.14 3.47
CA LEU A 337 -20.45 -39.04 3.35
C LEU A 337 -21.18 -39.75 4.50
N LYS A 338 -20.66 -40.88 5.02
CA LYS A 338 -21.18 -41.55 6.21
C LYS A 338 -21.01 -40.74 7.47
N ASP A 339 -19.92 -39.95 7.56
CA ASP A 339 -19.64 -39.03 8.64
C ASP A 339 -20.41 -37.69 8.49
N PHE A 340 -21.37 -37.63 7.54
CA PHE A 340 -22.23 -36.49 7.24
C PHE A 340 -21.50 -35.22 6.83
N GLU A 341 -20.27 -35.34 6.30
CA GLU A 341 -19.57 -34.16 5.75
C GLU A 341 -20.32 -33.64 4.52
N PRO A 342 -20.53 -32.29 4.43
CA PRO A 342 -21.26 -31.71 3.30
C PRO A 342 -20.40 -31.66 2.05
N LEU A 343 -20.98 -32.04 0.90
CA LEU A 343 -20.43 -31.76 -0.42
C LEU A 343 -20.94 -30.43 -0.95
N PHE A 344 -20.14 -29.80 -1.79
CA PHE A 344 -20.46 -28.53 -2.46
C PHE A 344 -20.27 -28.69 -3.97
N ASN A 345 -21.21 -28.18 -4.75
CA ASN A 345 -20.96 -27.86 -6.13
C ASN A 345 -20.07 -26.62 -6.18
N MET A 346 -18.99 -26.68 -6.93
CA MET A 346 -18.02 -25.59 -7.10
C MET A 346 -17.81 -25.31 -8.59
N ASP A 347 -17.79 -24.04 -8.94
CA ASP A 347 -17.33 -23.55 -10.23
C ASP A 347 -16.46 -22.31 -10.04
N LEU A 348 -15.30 -22.29 -10.70
CA LEU A 348 -14.36 -21.20 -10.67
C LEU A 348 -14.36 -20.52 -12.05
N VAL A 349 -14.71 -19.25 -12.09
CA VAL A 349 -14.77 -18.48 -13.34
C VAL A 349 -13.73 -17.38 -13.32
N VAL A 350 -13.02 -17.20 -14.42
CA VAL A 350 -12.12 -16.07 -14.64
C VAL A 350 -12.63 -15.24 -15.81
N LEU A 351 -13.00 -14.00 -15.52
CA LEU A 351 -13.40 -13.01 -16.52
C LEU A 351 -12.20 -12.11 -16.81
N ILE A 352 -11.85 -11.97 -18.07
CA ILE A 352 -10.69 -11.21 -18.53
C ILE A 352 -11.12 -10.21 -19.58
N ALA A 353 -10.75 -8.95 -19.38
CA ALA A 353 -11.03 -7.88 -20.33
C ALA A 353 -9.81 -7.49 -21.17
N GLY A 354 -10.09 -6.85 -22.28
CA GLY A 354 -9.13 -6.12 -23.11
C GLY A 354 -9.83 -4.98 -23.86
N GLU A 355 -9.09 -3.98 -24.27
CA GLU A 355 -9.60 -2.84 -25.05
C GLU A 355 -10.22 -3.29 -26.38
N ASN A 356 -9.74 -4.38 -26.92
CA ASN A 356 -10.27 -5.06 -28.10
C ASN A 356 -10.15 -6.58 -27.92
N TYR A 357 -10.61 -7.34 -28.90
CA TYR A 357 -10.54 -8.81 -28.85
C TYR A 357 -9.10 -9.33 -28.79
N GLU A 358 -8.22 -8.75 -29.56
CA GLU A 358 -6.82 -9.21 -29.66
C GLU A 358 -6.09 -9.09 -28.32
N LEU A 359 -6.28 -7.97 -27.61
CA LEU A 359 -5.72 -7.77 -26.27
C LEU A 359 -6.40 -8.67 -25.22
N ALA A 360 -7.72 -8.85 -25.30
CA ALA A 360 -8.43 -9.77 -24.42
C ALA A 360 -7.95 -11.20 -24.63
N ASP A 361 -7.72 -11.61 -25.88
CA ASP A 361 -7.22 -12.92 -26.29
C ASP A 361 -5.78 -13.16 -25.79
N LYS A 362 -4.91 -12.17 -25.97
CA LYS A 362 -3.53 -12.19 -25.45
C LYS A 362 -3.55 -12.35 -23.92
N ASN A 363 -4.35 -11.55 -23.21
CA ASN A 363 -4.46 -11.61 -21.75
C ASN A 363 -5.01 -12.97 -21.30
N ALA A 364 -6.04 -13.50 -21.97
CA ALA A 364 -6.62 -14.80 -21.64
C ALA A 364 -5.62 -15.94 -21.85
N THR A 365 -4.87 -15.92 -22.97
CA THR A 365 -3.83 -16.91 -23.26
C THR A 365 -2.72 -16.87 -22.22
N SER A 366 -2.26 -15.69 -21.83
CA SER A 366 -1.26 -15.53 -20.77
C SER A 366 -1.73 -16.15 -19.45
N VAL A 367 -2.96 -15.87 -19.03
CA VAL A 367 -3.54 -16.43 -17.82
C VAL A 367 -3.70 -17.95 -17.91
N GLN A 368 -4.18 -18.48 -19.03
CA GLN A 368 -4.30 -19.93 -19.25
C GLN A 368 -2.94 -20.63 -19.13
N THR A 369 -1.92 -20.10 -19.78
CA THR A 369 -0.56 -20.64 -19.75
C THR A 369 0.02 -20.62 -18.33
N PHE A 370 -0.12 -19.50 -17.65
CA PHE A 370 0.43 -19.34 -16.31
C PHE A 370 -0.30 -20.19 -15.26
N TRP A 371 -1.63 -20.28 -15.32
CA TRP A 371 -2.40 -21.11 -14.40
C TRP A 371 -2.16 -22.61 -14.59
N ALA A 372 -1.83 -23.04 -15.82
CA ALA A 372 -1.47 -24.41 -16.11
C ALA A 372 -0.03 -24.78 -15.68
N SER A 373 0.89 -23.79 -15.63
CA SER A 373 2.33 -24.03 -15.40
C SER A 373 2.72 -24.26 -13.94
N GLY A 374 1.79 -24.33 -13.02
CA GLY A 374 2.07 -24.46 -11.57
C GLY A 374 2.68 -25.80 -11.13
N GLY A 375 3.28 -26.59 -12.03
CA GLY A 375 3.83 -27.92 -11.78
C GLY A 375 2.72 -28.98 -11.54
N GLU A 376 3.14 -30.20 -11.24
CA GLU A 376 2.19 -31.34 -11.02
C GLU A 376 1.24 -31.10 -9.84
N THR A 377 1.55 -30.13 -8.94
CA THR A 377 0.86 -29.97 -7.67
C THR A 377 -0.19 -28.88 -7.64
N SER A 378 -0.14 -27.86 -8.50
CA SER A 378 -1.04 -26.68 -8.39
C SER A 378 -1.57 -26.12 -9.71
N GLY A 379 -1.33 -26.80 -10.84
CA GLY A 379 -1.80 -26.36 -12.16
C GLY A 379 -3.33 -26.47 -12.29
N ILE A 380 -3.98 -25.38 -12.75
CA ILE A 380 -5.38 -25.36 -13.14
C ILE A 380 -5.44 -25.15 -14.66
N VAL A 381 -5.96 -26.14 -15.40
CA VAL A 381 -6.15 -26.00 -16.83
C VAL A 381 -7.45 -25.27 -17.11
N LEU A 382 -7.37 -24.04 -17.60
CA LEU A 382 -8.53 -23.22 -17.93
C LEU A 382 -8.93 -23.41 -19.39
N GLY A 383 -10.22 -23.71 -19.61
CA GLY A 383 -10.88 -23.74 -20.91
C GLY A 383 -11.62 -22.42 -21.19
N ARG A 384 -11.83 -22.12 -22.49
CA ARG A 384 -12.63 -20.97 -22.93
C ARG A 384 -14.09 -21.37 -23.05
N ASN A 385 -14.98 -20.52 -22.55
CA ASN A 385 -16.44 -20.73 -22.63
C ASN A 385 -16.97 -20.05 -23.90
N ASN A 386 -16.82 -20.66 -25.06
CA ASN A 386 -17.13 -20.02 -26.34
C ASN A 386 -18.65 -19.90 -26.64
N SER A 387 -19.52 -20.66 -26.03
CA SER A 387 -20.96 -20.64 -26.34
C SER A 387 -21.84 -20.09 -25.25
N ALA A 388 -21.40 -20.21 -23.99
CA ALA A 388 -22.17 -19.80 -22.79
C ALA A 388 -21.56 -18.57 -22.08
N HIS A 389 -20.67 -17.83 -22.75
CA HIS A 389 -19.89 -16.76 -22.12
C HIS A 389 -20.75 -15.65 -21.48
N LEU A 390 -21.87 -15.22 -22.08
CA LEU A 390 -22.70 -14.18 -21.46
C LEU A 390 -23.46 -14.67 -20.22
N PRO A 391 -24.15 -15.83 -20.22
CA PRO A 391 -24.72 -16.40 -19.01
C PRO A 391 -23.69 -16.60 -17.90
N ILE A 392 -22.48 -17.07 -18.20
CA ILE A 392 -21.40 -17.24 -17.24
C ILE A 392 -20.95 -15.88 -16.69
N PHE A 393 -20.77 -14.88 -17.56
CA PHE A 393 -20.44 -13.52 -17.14
C PHE A 393 -21.47 -12.96 -16.16
N LEU A 394 -22.77 -13.05 -16.49
CA LEU A 394 -23.83 -12.52 -15.64
C LEU A 394 -23.96 -13.26 -14.30
N ASN A 395 -23.76 -14.57 -14.28
CA ASN A 395 -23.78 -15.36 -13.05
C ASN A 395 -22.52 -15.15 -12.19
N SER A 396 -21.44 -14.67 -12.77
CA SER A 396 -20.20 -14.33 -12.03
C SER A 396 -20.26 -12.98 -11.33
N LEU A 397 -21.24 -12.12 -11.65
CA LEU A 397 -21.42 -10.86 -10.92
C LEU A 397 -21.89 -11.11 -9.48
N PRO A 398 -21.58 -10.21 -8.53
CA PRO A 398 -22.06 -10.35 -7.15
C PRO A 398 -23.58 -10.53 -7.07
N LEU A 399 -24.05 -11.51 -6.32
CA LEU A 399 -25.45 -12.00 -6.28
C LEU A 399 -26.00 -12.50 -7.63
N GLY A 400 -25.18 -12.66 -8.66
CA GLY A 400 -25.58 -13.10 -9.98
C GLY A 400 -25.94 -14.59 -10.04
N LEU A 401 -25.36 -15.42 -9.16
CA LEU A 401 -25.50 -16.87 -9.18
C LEU A 401 -26.96 -17.30 -9.05
N THR A 402 -27.38 -18.22 -9.93
CA THR A 402 -28.73 -18.78 -9.94
C THR A 402 -28.68 -20.28 -9.71
N LYS A 403 -29.83 -20.86 -9.29
CA LYS A 403 -29.95 -22.32 -9.12
C LYS A 403 -29.68 -23.04 -10.45
N ASP A 404 -30.27 -22.51 -11.50
CA ASP A 404 -30.22 -23.14 -12.82
C ASP A 404 -28.80 -23.08 -13.44
N TYR A 405 -27.90 -22.26 -12.90
CA TYR A 405 -26.51 -22.14 -13.37
C TYR A 405 -25.78 -23.49 -13.32
N PHE A 406 -25.81 -24.17 -12.19
CA PHE A 406 -25.15 -25.46 -12.05
C PHE A 406 -25.84 -26.58 -12.80
N GLU A 407 -27.19 -26.52 -12.94
CA GLU A 407 -27.98 -27.55 -13.59
C GLU A 407 -27.87 -27.45 -15.12
N ILE A 408 -27.77 -26.23 -15.67
CA ILE A 408 -27.94 -25.99 -17.11
C ILE A 408 -26.65 -25.57 -17.78
N ILE A 409 -25.92 -24.61 -17.17
CA ILE A 409 -24.75 -23.97 -17.81
C ILE A 409 -23.53 -24.84 -17.60
N GLN A 410 -23.28 -25.29 -16.37
CA GLN A 410 -22.12 -26.10 -16.04
C GLN A 410 -22.34 -27.62 -16.31
N GLY A 411 -23.60 -28.09 -16.36
CA GLY A 411 -23.93 -29.49 -16.60
C GLY A 411 -23.30 -30.50 -15.63
N ASN A 412 -22.03 -30.26 -15.24
CA ASN A 412 -21.29 -31.16 -14.36
C ASN A 412 -20.28 -30.41 -13.49
N PRO A 413 -20.72 -29.62 -12.48
CA PRO A 413 -19.85 -28.87 -11.58
C PRO A 413 -18.94 -29.83 -10.79
N PHE A 414 -17.77 -29.28 -10.35
CA PHE A 414 -16.93 -30.03 -9.43
C PHE A 414 -17.64 -30.23 -8.09
N LYS A 415 -17.68 -31.46 -7.60
CA LYS A 415 -18.30 -31.82 -6.32
C LYS A 415 -17.20 -32.13 -5.31
N LEU A 416 -16.97 -31.21 -4.39
CA LEU A 416 -15.86 -31.24 -3.47
C LEU A 416 -16.34 -31.07 -2.03
N PHE A 417 -15.57 -31.55 -1.06
CA PHE A 417 -15.77 -31.25 0.36
C PHE A 417 -15.25 -29.87 0.71
N ALA A 418 -15.64 -29.31 1.85
CA ALA A 418 -15.33 -27.95 2.24
C ALA A 418 -13.82 -27.65 2.27
N ASP A 419 -13.01 -28.57 2.78
CA ASP A 419 -11.55 -28.50 2.81
C ASP A 419 -10.90 -28.53 1.41
N GLN A 420 -11.57 -29.16 0.45
CA GLN A 420 -11.14 -29.23 -0.95
C GLN A 420 -11.58 -28.02 -1.76
N VAL A 421 -12.70 -27.36 -1.37
CA VAL A 421 -13.17 -26.10 -2.01
C VAL A 421 -12.34 -24.90 -1.55
N ALA A 422 -12.03 -24.84 -0.25
CA ALA A 422 -11.38 -23.68 0.36
C ALA A 422 -10.07 -23.22 -0.32
N PRO A 423 -9.19 -24.12 -0.81
CA PRO A 423 -7.98 -23.73 -1.53
C PRO A 423 -8.21 -22.94 -2.83
N PHE A 424 -9.40 -23.03 -3.43
CA PHE A 424 -9.73 -22.30 -4.66
C PHE A 424 -10.35 -20.92 -4.41
N ALA A 425 -10.49 -20.50 -3.15
CA ALA A 425 -11.07 -19.21 -2.82
C ALA A 425 -10.15 -18.04 -3.26
N PRO A 426 -10.64 -17.14 -4.11
CA PRO A 426 -9.85 -15.99 -4.60
C PRO A 426 -9.81 -14.87 -3.55
N VAL A 427 -9.14 -15.11 -2.43
CA VAL A 427 -9.12 -14.22 -1.27
C VAL A 427 -7.78 -13.51 -1.05
N GLU A 428 -6.80 -13.79 -1.90
CA GLU A 428 -5.49 -13.18 -1.83
C GLU A 428 -5.36 -12.03 -2.84
N ALA A 429 -4.87 -10.88 -2.37
CA ALA A 429 -4.43 -9.75 -3.20
C ALA A 429 -3.48 -8.86 -2.41
N ASP A 430 -3.02 -7.77 -3.02
CA ASP A 430 -2.08 -6.86 -2.39
C ASP A 430 -2.77 -5.91 -1.40
N TYR A 431 -2.05 -5.54 -0.35
CA TYR A 431 -2.54 -4.61 0.66
C TYR A 431 -2.67 -3.19 0.09
N LYS A 432 -3.77 -2.52 0.42
CA LYS A 432 -4.07 -1.17 -0.09
C LYS A 432 -3.46 -0.06 0.74
N GLY A 433 -2.77 -0.39 1.82
CA GLY A 433 -2.35 0.58 2.81
C GLY A 433 -3.44 0.92 3.83
N ASN A 434 -3.17 1.92 4.64
CA ASN A 434 -4.07 2.38 5.71
C ASN A 434 -4.80 3.68 5.34
N TYR A 435 -4.16 4.57 4.58
CA TYR A 435 -4.73 5.86 4.18
C TYR A 435 -3.92 6.49 3.02
N PRO A 436 -4.57 7.12 2.03
CA PRO A 436 -3.89 7.66 0.85
C PRO A 436 -3.15 8.97 1.13
N ASN A 437 -1.98 8.89 1.77
CA ASN A 437 -1.06 10.02 1.92
C ASN A 437 0.17 9.84 1.00
N ASN A 438 0.97 8.81 1.22
CA ASN A 438 2.04 8.43 0.30
C ASN A 438 1.56 7.29 -0.58
N LEU A 439 1.49 7.50 -1.89
CA LEU A 439 0.96 6.54 -2.85
C LEU A 439 2.10 5.69 -3.44
N PHE A 440 1.90 4.39 -3.45
CA PHE A 440 2.81 3.41 -4.02
C PHE A 440 2.02 2.41 -4.88
N ILE A 441 2.71 1.68 -5.73
CA ILE A 441 2.11 0.66 -6.58
C ILE A 441 2.74 -0.69 -6.25
N SER A 442 1.92 -1.71 -6.02
CA SER A 442 2.43 -3.08 -5.85
C SER A 442 2.95 -3.66 -7.16
N LYS A 443 3.69 -4.76 -7.09
CA LYS A 443 4.14 -5.49 -8.28
C LYS A 443 2.97 -5.99 -9.16
N ARG A 444 1.77 -6.17 -8.60
CA ARG A 444 0.55 -6.57 -9.32
C ARG A 444 -0.33 -5.38 -9.77
N GLY A 445 0.15 -4.15 -9.62
CA GLY A 445 -0.56 -2.95 -10.04
C GLY A 445 -1.55 -2.38 -9.02
N GLN A 446 -1.66 -2.91 -7.80
CA GLN A 446 -2.50 -2.33 -6.76
C GLN A 446 -1.98 -0.96 -6.35
N LEU A 447 -2.82 0.07 -6.46
CA LEU A 447 -2.55 1.37 -5.86
C LEU A 447 -2.73 1.28 -4.34
N ALA A 448 -1.68 1.59 -3.60
CA ALA A 448 -1.67 1.57 -2.14
C ALA A 448 -1.31 2.94 -1.58
N GLY A 449 -1.91 3.31 -0.46
CA GLY A 449 -1.65 4.56 0.22
C GLY A 449 -1.25 4.35 1.68
N PHE A 450 -0.20 5.02 2.13
CA PHE A 450 0.28 4.93 3.50
C PHE A 450 0.36 6.31 4.14
N ASP A 451 -0.37 6.49 5.23
CA ASP A 451 -0.15 7.58 6.17
C ASP A 451 0.59 7.05 7.40
N PHE A 452 1.82 7.46 7.53
CA PHE A 452 2.69 7.02 8.63
C PHE A 452 2.22 7.50 10.00
N PHE A 453 1.33 8.48 10.05
CA PHE A 453 0.71 8.96 11.28
C PHE A 453 -0.55 8.19 11.68
N GLN A 454 -1.19 7.47 10.75
CA GLN A 454 -2.41 6.68 10.97
C GLN A 454 -2.09 5.29 11.55
N THR A 455 -1.63 5.27 12.78
CA THR A 455 -1.35 4.04 13.52
C THR A 455 -1.57 4.25 15.02
N SER A 456 -1.97 3.20 15.73
CA SER A 456 -2.04 3.17 17.20
C SER A 456 -0.66 2.96 17.85
N ALA A 457 0.32 2.50 17.08
CA ALA A 457 1.71 2.33 17.51
C ALA A 457 2.48 3.66 17.49
N SER A 458 3.80 3.62 17.67
CA SER A 458 4.68 4.73 17.35
C SER A 458 4.60 5.09 15.86
N LYS A 459 4.77 6.36 15.53
CA LYS A 459 4.71 6.87 14.16
C LYS A 459 6.08 6.90 13.50
N ASN A 460 7.10 6.46 14.22
CA ASN A 460 8.49 6.53 13.80
C ASN A 460 8.82 5.49 12.74
N GLY A 461 9.81 5.79 11.94
CA GLY A 461 10.27 4.92 10.88
C GLY A 461 11.79 4.81 10.76
N TYR A 462 12.20 3.83 9.97
CA TYR A 462 13.59 3.54 9.68
C TYR A 462 13.72 3.12 8.22
N ILE A 463 14.68 3.71 7.50
CA ILE A 463 14.92 3.47 6.08
C ILE A 463 16.37 2.99 5.90
N ILE A 464 16.54 1.88 5.19
CA ILE A 464 17.84 1.43 4.72
C ILE A 464 17.85 1.41 3.18
N ALA A 465 18.89 2.01 2.58
CA ALA A 465 19.01 2.13 1.15
C ALA A 465 20.47 2.32 0.73
N ARG A 466 21.03 1.42 -0.06
CA ARG A 466 22.35 1.68 -0.65
C ARG A 466 22.34 2.95 -1.50
N SER A 467 23.53 3.49 -1.77
CA SER A 467 23.65 4.65 -2.64
C SER A 467 23.01 4.38 -4.01
N GLY A 468 22.22 5.33 -4.51
CA GLY A 468 21.53 5.24 -5.79
C GLY A 468 20.28 4.36 -5.82
N ALA A 469 19.83 3.80 -4.70
CA ALA A 469 18.61 2.98 -4.61
C ALA A 469 17.30 3.80 -4.58
N GLY A 470 17.37 5.14 -4.60
CA GLY A 470 16.20 6.01 -4.59
C GLY A 470 15.81 6.57 -3.23
N LYS A 471 16.70 6.49 -2.21
CA LYS A 471 16.49 7.03 -0.85
C LYS A 471 16.03 8.49 -0.86
N SER A 472 16.80 9.38 -1.50
CA SER A 472 16.48 10.82 -1.55
C SER A 472 15.17 11.10 -2.30
N VAL A 473 14.85 10.31 -3.34
CA VAL A 473 13.57 10.42 -4.06
C VAL A 473 12.40 10.09 -3.14
N LEU A 474 12.51 9.00 -2.37
CA LEU A 474 11.49 8.61 -1.39
C LEU A 474 11.31 9.68 -0.30
N LEU A 475 12.42 10.18 0.26
CA LEU A 475 12.36 11.17 1.33
C LEU A 475 11.82 12.51 0.83
N ASN A 476 12.22 12.98 -0.34
CA ASN A 476 11.63 14.19 -0.96
C ASN A 476 10.15 14.02 -1.26
N TYR A 477 9.71 12.82 -1.67
CA TYR A 477 8.29 12.51 -1.84
C TYR A 477 7.52 12.56 -0.51
N MET A 478 8.09 12.02 0.57
CA MET A 478 7.50 12.12 1.91
C MET A 478 7.42 13.58 2.39
N VAL A 479 8.46 14.37 2.14
CA VAL A 479 8.51 15.81 2.49
C VAL A 479 7.41 16.57 1.74
N LEU A 480 7.28 16.38 0.44
CA LEU A 480 6.21 17.02 -0.34
C LEU A 480 4.82 16.68 0.21
N ASN A 481 4.54 15.41 0.41
CA ASN A 481 3.22 14.97 0.90
C ASN A 481 2.93 15.49 2.31
N ALA A 482 3.92 15.52 3.20
CA ALA A 482 3.78 16.10 4.53
C ALA A 482 3.54 17.61 4.49
N HIS A 483 4.33 18.34 3.66
CA HIS A 483 4.19 19.78 3.52
C HIS A 483 2.84 20.20 2.98
N THR A 484 2.38 19.55 1.91
CA THR A 484 1.09 19.86 1.25
C THR A 484 -0.11 19.52 2.13
N ARG A 485 0.04 18.64 3.11
CA ARG A 485 -0.96 18.39 4.16
C ARG A 485 -0.92 19.38 5.31
N GLY A 486 0.01 20.28 5.31
CA GLY A 486 0.17 21.27 6.36
C GLY A 486 1.04 20.81 7.54
N ASP A 487 1.72 19.67 7.46
CA ASP A 487 2.61 19.18 8.51
C ASP A 487 3.84 20.10 8.64
N ARG A 488 4.44 20.16 9.83
CA ARG A 488 5.70 20.83 10.08
C ARG A 488 6.86 19.85 9.89
N ILE A 489 7.95 20.31 9.27
CA ILE A 489 9.01 19.40 8.84
C ILE A 489 10.37 19.93 9.26
N PHE A 490 11.16 19.08 9.92
CA PHE A 490 12.55 19.32 10.27
C PHE A 490 13.44 18.26 9.63
N ILE A 491 14.47 18.68 8.91
CA ILE A 491 15.40 17.77 8.23
C ILE A 491 16.82 18.08 8.70
N THR A 492 17.57 17.02 9.00
CA THR A 492 19.03 17.08 9.18
C THR A 492 19.66 16.30 8.04
N ASP A 493 20.50 16.93 7.24
CA ASP A 493 21.10 16.37 6.02
C ASP A 493 22.63 16.58 5.97
N ILE A 494 23.30 15.71 5.23
CA ILE A 494 24.68 15.85 4.79
C ILE A 494 24.75 15.51 3.30
N GLY A 495 24.84 16.51 2.42
CA GLY A 495 25.00 16.28 0.99
C GLY A 495 24.06 17.05 0.08
N GLY A 496 23.25 17.98 0.63
CA GLY A 496 22.44 18.92 -0.16
C GLY A 496 21.27 18.29 -0.90
N SER A 497 20.75 17.14 -0.41
CA SER A 497 19.67 16.41 -1.08
C SER A 497 18.33 17.13 -1.06
N TYR A 498 18.13 18.07 -0.14
CA TYR A 498 16.84 18.74 0.08
C TYR A 498 16.80 20.20 -0.34
N GLU A 499 17.89 20.76 -0.84
CA GLU A 499 17.95 22.16 -1.30
C GLU A 499 16.86 22.47 -2.35
N PRO A 500 16.70 21.68 -3.44
CA PRO A 500 15.71 21.98 -4.47
C PRO A 500 14.27 21.98 -3.95
N ILE A 501 13.91 20.97 -3.16
CA ILE A 501 12.54 20.85 -2.63
C ILE A 501 12.28 21.92 -1.55
N CYS A 502 13.29 22.26 -0.73
CA CYS A 502 13.18 23.30 0.27
C CYS A 502 12.91 24.67 -0.37
N ALA A 503 13.59 24.99 -1.45
CA ALA A 503 13.37 26.24 -2.20
C ALA A 503 11.97 26.31 -2.79
N GLU A 504 11.45 25.21 -3.38
CA GLU A 504 10.12 25.16 -3.97
C GLU A 504 8.99 25.27 -2.94
N LEU A 505 9.20 24.70 -1.77
CA LEU A 505 8.22 24.72 -0.67
C LEU A 505 8.30 25.99 0.18
N GLY A 506 9.21 26.94 -0.15
CA GLY A 506 9.43 28.17 0.63
C GLY A 506 9.98 27.91 2.03
N GLY A 507 10.71 26.79 2.18
CA GLY A 507 11.35 26.40 3.43
C GLY A 507 12.60 27.22 3.74
N GLN A 508 13.09 27.11 4.98
CA GLN A 508 14.39 27.65 5.37
C GLN A 508 15.48 26.57 5.19
N TYR A 509 16.43 26.85 4.28
CA TYR A 509 17.61 26.01 4.08
C TYR A 509 18.78 26.65 4.82
N ILE A 510 19.32 25.97 5.82
CA ILE A 510 20.33 26.41 6.76
C ILE A 510 21.60 25.63 6.47
N GLU A 511 22.49 26.18 5.66
CA GLU A 511 23.78 25.57 5.36
C GLU A 511 24.84 26.10 6.34
N ILE A 512 25.49 25.22 7.08
CA ILE A 512 26.60 25.59 7.96
C ILE A 512 27.88 25.70 7.12
N ASP A 513 28.33 26.96 6.91
CA ASP A 513 29.45 27.30 6.07
C ASP A 513 30.39 28.23 6.82
N LEU A 514 31.68 27.87 6.98
CA LEU A 514 32.66 28.65 7.70
C LEU A 514 32.96 30.00 7.03
N ASP A 515 32.79 30.08 5.70
CA ASP A 515 33.01 31.31 4.94
C ASP A 515 31.80 32.26 5.00
N LYS A 516 30.64 31.77 5.42
CA LYS A 516 29.38 32.52 5.53
C LYS A 516 28.61 32.07 6.77
N PRO A 517 29.12 32.39 7.97
CA PRO A 517 28.50 31.96 9.21
C PRO A 517 27.10 32.55 9.36
N ILE A 518 26.17 31.73 9.87
CA ILE A 518 24.82 32.12 10.24
C ILE A 518 24.71 31.98 11.76
N SER A 519 24.20 33.00 12.45
CA SER A 519 24.06 32.92 13.91
C SER A 519 23.00 31.94 14.36
N PHE A 520 23.40 31.05 15.26
CA PHE A 520 22.62 30.01 15.92
C PHE A 520 22.59 30.21 17.45
N ASN A 521 22.76 31.46 17.94
CA ASN A 521 22.77 31.70 19.36
C ASN A 521 21.47 31.21 20.01
N PRO A 522 21.51 30.16 20.83
CA PRO A 522 20.29 29.56 21.38
C PRO A 522 19.63 30.39 22.47
N PHE A 523 20.35 31.35 23.06
CA PHE A 523 19.82 32.22 24.10
C PHE A 523 18.98 33.37 23.52
N SER A 524 19.24 33.79 22.28
CA SER A 524 18.65 34.98 21.67
C SER A 524 17.13 34.98 21.56
N ASP A 525 16.50 33.80 21.51
CA ASP A 525 15.04 33.63 21.39
C ASP A 525 14.34 33.30 22.73
N LEU A 526 15.13 33.19 23.83
CA LEU A 526 14.59 32.85 25.15
C LEU A 526 13.99 34.07 25.84
N LYS A 527 12.75 33.94 26.30
CA LYS A 527 12.08 34.94 27.14
C LYS A 527 12.34 34.69 28.64
N GLU A 528 12.49 33.45 29.01
CA GLU A 528 12.75 33.00 30.39
C GLU A 528 13.57 31.69 30.30
N LEU A 529 14.41 31.45 31.28
CA LEU A 529 15.25 30.25 31.37
C LEU A 529 14.61 29.24 32.31
N THR A 530 14.04 28.19 31.74
CA THR A 530 13.45 27.10 32.54
C THR A 530 14.54 26.18 33.11
N LEU A 531 14.19 25.35 34.08
CA LEU A 531 15.12 24.33 34.63
C LEU A 531 15.53 23.31 33.55
N GLU A 532 14.63 23.01 32.59
CA GLU A 532 14.91 22.13 31.45
C GLU A 532 15.94 22.76 30.50
N ASP A 533 15.75 24.03 30.16
CA ASP A 533 16.70 24.81 29.34
C ASP A 533 18.08 24.89 30.02
N LEU A 534 18.11 25.16 31.31
CA LEU A 534 19.34 25.27 32.09
C LEU A 534 20.12 23.94 32.09
N ASN A 535 19.45 22.81 32.29
CA ASN A 535 20.05 21.50 32.20
C ASN A 535 20.61 21.24 30.79
N PHE A 536 19.82 21.53 29.76
CA PHE A 536 20.23 21.36 28.37
C PHE A 536 21.49 22.19 28.03
N PHE A 537 21.48 23.49 28.32
CA PHE A 537 22.61 24.37 27.99
C PHE A 537 23.85 24.03 28.81
N SER A 538 23.70 23.63 30.07
CA SER A 538 24.86 23.19 30.84
C SER A 538 25.48 21.90 30.25
N ASP A 539 24.66 20.98 29.76
CA ASP A 539 25.13 19.76 29.10
C ASP A 539 25.80 20.06 27.76
N TRP A 540 25.19 20.91 26.97
CA TRP A 540 25.75 21.34 25.69
C TRP A 540 27.09 22.06 25.83
N ILE A 541 27.16 23.10 26.68
CA ILE A 541 28.39 23.86 26.90
C ILE A 541 29.48 22.96 27.50
N TYR A 542 29.09 22.08 28.43
CA TYR A 542 30.01 21.07 28.93
C TYR A 542 30.58 20.21 27.82
N SER A 543 29.75 19.74 26.87
CA SER A 543 30.22 18.93 25.72
C SER A 543 31.19 19.65 24.82
N LEU A 544 31.00 20.95 24.57
CA LEU A 544 31.94 21.79 23.77
C LEU A 544 33.35 21.86 24.37
N GLY A 545 33.45 22.07 25.69
CA GLY A 545 34.72 22.08 26.41
C GLY A 545 35.32 20.72 26.64
N ALA A 546 34.48 19.70 26.97
CA ALA A 546 34.94 18.37 27.33
C ALA A 546 35.53 17.58 26.16
N SER A 547 35.13 17.87 24.92
CA SER A 547 35.62 17.20 23.69
C SER A 547 37.16 17.26 23.58
N LYS A 548 37.77 18.27 24.15
CA LYS A 548 39.23 18.51 24.15
C LYS A 548 39.97 17.93 25.40
N LEU A 549 39.23 17.62 26.49
CA LEU A 549 39.81 17.19 27.74
C LEU A 549 39.93 15.67 27.90
N LYS A 550 39.53 14.89 26.95
CA LYS A 550 39.59 13.39 26.81
C LYS A 550 39.29 12.61 28.10
N SER A 551 40.27 11.91 28.69
CA SER A 551 40.06 10.93 29.76
C SER A 551 39.70 11.51 31.14
N GLU A 552 39.90 12.81 31.39
CA GLU A 552 39.55 13.51 32.63
C GLU A 552 38.12 14.06 32.63
N ALA A 553 37.53 14.21 31.44
CA ALA A 553 36.21 14.84 31.23
C ALA A 553 35.12 14.21 32.11
N LEU A 554 35.01 12.88 32.12
CA LEU A 554 34.01 12.15 32.91
C LEU A 554 34.10 12.37 34.42
N LYS A 555 35.32 12.55 34.95
CA LYS A 555 35.53 12.85 36.37
C LYS A 555 35.18 14.27 36.73
N LEU A 556 35.30 15.21 35.81
CA LEU A 556 35.05 16.64 35.97
C LEU A 556 33.57 16.99 35.78
N GLN A 557 32.75 16.14 35.13
CA GLN A 557 31.36 16.40 34.82
C GLN A 557 30.53 16.76 36.08
N ASN A 558 30.66 16.00 37.14
CA ASN A 558 29.92 16.22 38.39
C ASN A 558 30.32 17.49 39.16
N ILE A 559 31.45 18.07 38.80
CA ILE A 559 31.97 19.31 39.41
C ILE A 559 31.65 20.53 38.55
N ILE A 560 31.87 20.44 37.28
CA ILE A 560 31.75 21.59 36.33
C ILE A 560 30.26 21.89 36.01
N LYS A 561 29.42 20.88 35.74
CA LYS A 561 28.02 21.12 35.37
C LYS A 561 27.20 21.89 36.39
N PRO A 562 27.21 21.57 37.70
CA PRO A 562 26.47 22.38 38.69
C PRO A 562 26.91 23.85 38.73
N LYS A 563 28.21 24.09 38.55
CA LYS A 563 28.73 25.45 38.53
C LYS A 563 28.37 26.18 37.22
N LEU A 564 28.38 25.47 36.07
CA LEU A 564 27.86 26.01 34.84
C LEU A 564 26.39 26.44 34.95
N GLN A 565 25.57 25.63 35.60
CA GLN A 565 24.16 25.98 35.82
C GLN A 565 24.00 27.25 36.64
N GLU A 566 24.81 27.43 37.65
CA GLU A 566 24.84 28.64 38.48
C GLU A 566 25.26 29.86 37.64
N ILE A 567 26.34 29.73 36.89
CA ILE A 567 26.87 30.83 36.04
C ILE A 567 25.87 31.22 34.96
N ILE A 568 25.34 30.23 34.21
CA ILE A 568 24.36 30.49 33.14
C ILE A 568 23.12 31.18 33.70
N ARG A 569 22.60 30.76 34.88
CA ARG A 569 21.43 31.38 35.47
C ARG A 569 21.73 32.83 35.85
N ASN A 570 22.81 33.11 36.58
CA ASN A 570 23.16 34.46 36.99
C ASN A 570 23.37 35.39 35.80
N LEU A 571 24.10 34.94 34.78
CA LEU A 571 24.34 35.73 33.56
C LEU A 571 23.07 35.94 32.75
N PHE A 572 22.15 34.94 32.71
CA PHE A 572 20.88 35.13 32.02
C PHE A 572 19.96 36.11 32.74
N ASP A 573 19.99 36.13 34.08
CA ASP A 573 19.22 37.07 34.87
C ASP A 573 19.73 38.52 34.64
N ASP A 574 21.03 38.70 34.33
CA ASP A 574 21.64 40.00 34.06
C ASP A 574 21.53 40.41 32.57
N LEU A 575 21.80 39.52 31.61
CA LEU A 575 21.93 39.81 30.19
C LEU A 575 20.68 39.38 29.38
N GLY A 576 19.86 38.50 29.93
CA GLY A 576 18.70 37.97 29.22
C GLY A 576 19.05 37.27 27.92
N SER A 577 18.36 37.63 26.85
CA SER A 577 18.55 37.09 25.48
C SER A 577 19.86 37.50 24.80
N ASP A 578 20.59 38.42 25.38
CA ASP A 578 21.90 38.87 24.83
C ASP A 578 23.06 37.99 25.34
N LEU A 579 22.79 36.97 26.18
CA LEU A 579 23.77 36.02 26.69
C LEU A 579 24.46 35.29 25.56
N GLU A 580 25.81 35.19 25.65
CA GLU A 580 26.67 34.47 24.72
C GLU A 580 27.62 33.48 25.43
N ILE A 581 28.24 32.57 24.66
CA ILE A 581 29.26 31.64 25.19
C ILE A 581 30.48 32.43 25.71
N SER A 582 30.78 33.59 25.15
CA SER A 582 31.86 34.48 25.60
C SER A 582 31.66 34.90 27.04
N ASP A 583 30.47 35.30 27.43
CA ASP A 583 30.12 35.72 28.79
C ASP A 583 30.27 34.56 29.78
N ILE A 584 29.79 33.38 29.35
CA ILE A 584 29.89 32.16 30.17
C ILE A 584 31.34 31.72 30.36
N ARG A 585 32.16 31.77 29.30
CA ARG A 585 33.60 31.53 29.40
C ARG A 585 34.28 32.50 30.42
N ASP A 586 33.93 33.77 30.33
CA ASP A 586 34.54 34.78 31.20
C ASP A 586 34.09 34.63 32.63
N GLY A 587 32.82 34.28 32.88
CA GLY A 587 32.33 33.92 34.21
C GLY A 587 33.02 32.66 34.78
N ILE A 588 33.41 31.72 33.96
CA ILE A 588 34.18 30.54 34.37
C ILE A 588 35.61 30.92 34.74
N LYS A 589 36.23 31.85 34.00
CA LYS A 589 37.61 32.35 34.28
C LYS A 589 37.76 33.02 35.61
N GLU A 590 36.69 33.56 36.21
CA GLU A 590 36.72 34.17 37.52
C GLU A 590 36.93 33.15 38.67
N ILE A 591 36.82 31.87 38.39
CA ILE A 591 36.99 30.79 39.37
C ILE A 591 38.46 30.46 39.50
N GLU A 592 39.05 30.61 40.69
CA GLU A 592 40.44 30.29 41.02
C GLU A 592 40.70 28.78 41.16
N ASP A 593 40.34 27.96 40.17
CA ASP A 593 40.59 26.52 40.12
C ASP A 593 41.11 26.13 38.72
N SER A 594 42.25 25.48 38.64
CA SER A 594 42.93 25.14 37.37
C SER A 594 42.00 24.31 36.42
N ARG A 595 41.12 23.50 36.95
CA ARG A 595 40.15 22.67 36.18
C ARG A 595 39.18 23.53 35.42
N TYR A 596 38.69 24.64 36.00
CA TYR A 596 37.84 25.60 35.38
C TYR A 596 38.60 26.48 34.37
N GLN A 597 39.86 26.80 34.64
CA GLN A 597 40.70 27.56 33.71
C GLN A 597 40.95 26.77 32.41
N ASP A 598 41.28 25.45 32.51
CA ASP A 598 41.47 24.57 31.38
C ASP A 598 40.14 24.43 30.57
N PHE A 599 39.02 24.36 31.25
CA PHE A 599 37.69 24.27 30.62
C PHE A 599 37.35 25.59 29.91
N ALA A 600 37.62 26.73 30.51
CA ALA A 600 37.43 28.05 29.85
C ALA A 600 38.30 28.21 28.60
N ILE A 601 39.58 27.74 28.62
CA ILE A 601 40.42 27.70 27.43
C ILE A 601 39.82 26.82 26.32
N ALA A 602 39.26 25.69 26.68
CA ALA A 602 38.63 24.76 25.72
C ALA A 602 37.40 25.38 25.05
N LEU A 603 36.69 26.32 25.69
CA LEU A 603 35.54 27.03 25.12
C LEU A 603 35.95 28.21 24.20
N THR A 604 37.19 28.66 24.24
CA THR A 604 37.65 29.85 23.48
C THR A 604 37.28 29.80 22.00
N PRO A 605 37.45 28.72 21.26
CA PRO A 605 37.10 28.65 19.82
C PRO A 605 35.66 29.01 19.48
N PHE A 606 34.74 28.90 20.43
CA PHE A 606 33.29 29.14 20.26
C PHE A 606 32.91 30.57 20.71
N CYS A 607 33.86 31.40 21.14
CA CYS A 607 33.60 32.74 21.62
C CYS A 607 33.63 33.77 20.49
N ARG A 608 33.02 34.92 20.71
CA ARG A 608 32.98 36.05 19.78
C ARG A 608 34.40 36.43 19.25
N GLY A 609 34.54 36.51 17.92
CA GLY A 609 35.78 36.81 17.25
C GLY A 609 36.77 35.64 17.11
N GLU A 610 36.40 34.45 17.55
CA GLU A 610 37.20 33.24 17.44
C GLU A 610 36.65 32.32 16.34
N LEU A 611 37.27 31.16 16.10
CA LEU A 611 37.07 30.30 14.92
C LEU A 611 35.62 29.95 14.62
N TYR A 612 34.80 29.63 15.64
CA TYR A 612 33.40 29.26 15.50
C TYR A 612 32.43 30.26 16.16
N GLY A 613 32.94 31.38 16.65
CA GLY A 613 32.18 32.36 17.44
C GLY A 613 31.01 32.97 16.69
N ASP A 614 31.17 33.27 15.43
CA ASP A 614 30.15 33.92 14.60
C ASP A 614 28.89 33.06 14.43
N PHE A 615 28.98 31.72 14.61
CA PHE A 615 27.82 30.84 14.64
C PHE A 615 27.03 30.92 15.94
N LEU A 616 27.63 31.32 17.04
CA LEU A 616 27.06 31.17 18.39
C LEU A 616 26.90 32.52 19.11
N THR A 617 27.10 33.63 18.39
CA THR A 617 26.99 34.97 18.93
C THR A 617 26.01 35.83 18.16
N GLY A 618 25.48 36.87 18.80
CA GLY A 618 24.50 37.77 18.23
C GLY A 618 23.07 37.19 18.23
N LYS A 619 22.21 37.76 17.40
CA LYS A 619 20.83 37.35 17.29
C LYS A 619 20.71 36.16 16.33
N SER A 620 19.96 35.12 16.74
CA SER A 620 19.69 33.97 15.87
C SER A 620 18.99 34.37 14.57
N GLU A 621 19.51 33.88 13.45
CA GLU A 621 18.93 34.06 12.11
C GLU A 621 17.98 32.91 11.73
N ILE A 622 17.76 31.99 12.63
CA ILE A 622 16.95 30.79 12.40
C ILE A 622 15.48 31.10 12.65
N ASN A 623 14.67 30.97 11.63
CA ASN A 623 13.21 31.08 11.76
C ASN A 623 12.56 29.71 11.97
N LEU A 624 12.44 29.31 13.23
CA LEU A 624 11.82 28.03 13.59
C LEU A 624 10.28 28.00 13.39
N ASN A 625 9.64 29.12 13.05
CA ASN A 625 8.22 29.13 12.72
C ASN A 625 7.94 28.72 11.27
N ASN A 626 8.98 28.57 10.46
CA ASN A 626 8.83 28.07 9.10
C ASN A 626 8.26 26.64 9.09
N GLN A 627 7.42 26.33 8.11
CA GLN A 627 6.81 25.01 7.98
C GLN A 627 7.84 23.93 7.67
N LEU A 628 8.84 24.27 6.86
CA LEU A 628 9.96 23.39 6.51
C LEU A 628 11.27 24.07 6.88
N ALA A 629 12.09 23.38 7.65
CA ALA A 629 13.45 23.83 7.97
C ALA A 629 14.43 22.65 7.78
N VAL A 630 15.51 22.93 7.06
CA VAL A 630 16.56 21.97 6.70
C VAL A 630 17.88 22.47 7.26
N LEU A 631 18.56 21.65 8.06
CA LEU A 631 19.94 21.87 8.49
C LEU A 631 20.86 21.03 7.60
N GLU A 632 21.72 21.71 6.85
CA GLU A 632 22.72 21.11 5.96
C GLU A 632 24.12 21.23 6.54
N LEU A 633 24.80 20.09 6.70
CA LEU A 633 26.09 20.00 7.38
C LEU A 633 27.25 19.54 6.47
N GLY A 634 27.02 19.43 5.15
CA GLY A 634 28.01 18.86 4.22
C GLY A 634 29.36 19.60 4.22
N LYS A 635 29.36 20.92 4.34
CA LYS A 635 30.61 21.72 4.37
C LYS A 635 31.42 21.55 5.67
N VAL A 636 30.75 21.15 6.75
CA VAL A 636 31.40 20.92 8.05
C VAL A 636 31.39 19.41 8.44
N GLU A 637 31.15 18.52 7.50
CA GLU A 637 31.10 17.08 7.75
C GLU A 637 32.32 16.55 8.51
N ASN A 638 33.52 17.01 8.15
CA ASN A 638 34.80 16.59 8.72
C ASN A 638 35.27 17.46 9.91
N ILE A 639 34.51 18.49 10.30
CA ILE A 639 34.86 19.40 11.42
C ILE A 639 33.93 19.07 12.59
N GLN A 640 34.33 18.07 13.36
CA GLN A 640 33.48 17.45 14.39
C GLN A 640 32.97 18.48 15.41
N GLU A 641 33.78 19.42 15.87
CA GLU A 641 33.44 20.37 16.93
C GLU A 641 32.22 21.22 16.57
N ILE A 642 32.28 21.91 15.42
CA ILE A 642 31.17 22.80 15.01
C ILE A 642 29.97 21.99 14.53
N ARG A 643 30.19 20.87 13.83
CA ARG A 643 29.09 19.97 13.40
C ARG A 643 28.28 19.52 14.60
N ASP A 644 28.94 18.95 15.63
CA ASP A 644 28.25 18.41 16.81
C ASP A 644 27.57 19.52 17.60
N ALA A 645 28.19 20.74 17.69
CA ALA A 645 27.59 21.91 18.30
C ALA A 645 26.26 22.32 17.61
N MET A 646 26.26 22.39 16.28
CA MET A 646 25.09 22.80 15.48
C MET A 646 23.97 21.77 15.57
N ILE A 647 24.30 20.49 15.47
CA ILE A 647 23.29 19.44 15.60
C ILE A 647 22.64 19.49 16.98
N PHE A 648 23.41 19.72 18.03
CA PHE A 648 22.89 19.73 19.39
C PHE A 648 21.89 20.86 19.62
N ILE A 649 22.22 22.08 19.15
CA ILE A 649 21.30 23.21 19.20
C ILE A 649 20.04 22.94 18.34
N TRP A 650 20.22 22.34 17.17
CA TRP A 650 19.13 21.95 16.29
C TRP A 650 18.17 20.95 16.95
N GLU A 651 18.70 19.94 17.66
CA GLU A 651 17.91 18.98 18.42
C GLU A 651 17.13 19.66 19.55
N TYR A 652 17.72 20.66 20.22
CA TYR A 652 17.03 21.47 21.23
C TYR A 652 15.82 22.20 20.63
N HIS A 653 16.03 22.88 19.54
CA HIS A 653 14.94 23.62 18.88
C HIS A 653 13.84 22.72 18.36
N LYS A 654 14.19 21.57 17.76
CA LYS A 654 13.21 20.56 17.33
C LYS A 654 12.40 20.03 18.51
N SER A 655 13.09 19.65 19.57
CA SER A 655 12.46 19.12 20.78
C SER A 655 11.49 20.13 21.38
N ASN A 656 11.90 21.37 21.50
CA ASN A 656 11.04 22.46 21.98
C ASN A 656 9.83 22.68 21.07
N ALA A 657 10.01 22.64 19.75
CA ALA A 657 8.90 22.73 18.81
C ALA A 657 7.89 21.59 18.99
N VAL A 658 8.38 20.37 19.23
CA VAL A 658 7.54 19.20 19.50
C VAL A 658 6.81 19.31 20.85
N TYR A 659 7.52 19.70 21.92
CA TYR A 659 6.93 19.71 23.28
C TYR A 659 6.02 20.92 23.54
N LYS A 660 6.30 22.09 22.92
CA LYS A 660 5.43 23.27 23.05
C LYS A 660 4.04 23.07 22.42
N GLN A 661 3.90 22.17 21.45
CA GLN A 661 2.60 21.84 20.85
C GLN A 661 1.58 21.21 21.81
N GLU A 662 2.00 20.65 22.94
CA GLU A 662 1.05 20.14 23.95
C GLU A 662 0.13 21.23 24.52
N LYS A 663 0.60 22.48 24.60
CA LYS A 663 -0.19 23.60 25.10
C LYS A 663 -1.21 24.14 24.09
N ASP A 664 -1.00 23.87 22.79
CA ASP A 664 -1.90 24.26 21.70
C ASP A 664 -2.87 23.13 21.30
N ALA A 665 -2.82 21.98 21.97
CA ALA A 665 -3.58 20.76 21.64
C ALA A 665 -5.11 20.91 21.77
N GLU A 666 -5.62 21.93 22.47
CA GLU A 666 -7.05 22.27 22.46
C GLU A 666 -7.58 22.63 21.05
N HIS A 667 -6.69 22.91 20.09
CA HIS A 667 -7.00 23.27 18.70
C HIS A 667 -6.53 22.22 17.66
N GLY A 668 -6.26 20.96 18.07
CA GLY A 668 -5.85 19.89 17.16
C GLY A 668 -4.42 20.12 16.63
N GLY A 669 -3.42 19.84 17.44
CA GLY A 669 -2.01 20.12 17.19
C GLY A 669 -1.53 19.69 15.79
N ARG A 670 -0.67 20.49 15.17
CA ARG A 670 -0.08 20.25 13.85
C ARG A 670 0.87 19.06 13.93
N ARG A 671 0.82 18.15 12.96
CA ARG A 671 1.77 17.03 12.87
C ARG A 671 3.18 17.53 12.62
N ILE A 672 4.17 16.82 13.15
CA ILE A 672 5.59 17.12 12.94
C ILE A 672 6.30 15.92 12.35
N LEU A 673 6.93 16.09 11.20
CA LEU A 673 7.81 15.10 10.57
C LEU A 673 9.26 15.52 10.79
N VAL A 674 10.06 14.66 11.40
CA VAL A 674 11.48 14.83 11.59
C VAL A 674 12.23 13.80 10.75
N ILE A 675 13.15 14.22 9.92
CA ILE A 675 14.01 13.35 9.11
C ILE A 675 15.46 13.59 9.48
N ILE A 676 16.19 12.51 9.75
CA ILE A 676 17.66 12.52 9.90
C ILE A 676 18.21 11.62 8.80
N ASP A 677 18.77 12.25 7.78
CA ASP A 677 19.44 11.53 6.70
C ASP A 677 20.92 11.29 7.03
N GLU A 678 21.50 10.24 6.46
CA GLU A 678 22.89 9.84 6.68
C GLU A 678 23.27 9.68 8.17
N VAL A 679 22.37 9.10 8.98
CA VAL A 679 22.51 9.02 10.43
C VAL A 679 23.81 8.34 10.89
N HIS A 680 24.42 7.48 10.06
CA HIS A 680 25.70 6.83 10.33
C HIS A 680 26.87 7.84 10.54
N LYS A 681 26.69 9.06 10.08
CA LYS A 681 27.65 10.15 10.33
C LYS A 681 27.66 10.61 11.80
N PHE A 682 26.61 10.31 12.55
CA PHE A 682 26.36 10.81 13.90
C PHE A 682 26.34 9.69 14.96
N LEU A 683 25.67 8.56 14.67
CA LEU A 683 25.48 7.45 15.62
C LEU A 683 26.80 6.84 16.06
N GLY A 684 26.92 6.58 17.37
CA GLY A 684 28.07 5.95 17.97
C GLY A 684 29.33 6.82 18.06
N LYS A 685 29.24 8.08 17.63
CA LYS A 685 30.37 9.03 17.66
C LYS A 685 30.29 10.04 18.82
N ASN A 686 29.10 10.29 19.31
CA ASN A 686 28.84 11.20 20.43
C ASN A 686 27.69 10.66 21.26
N GLU A 687 27.96 10.33 22.54
CA GLU A 687 26.99 9.74 23.47
C GLU A 687 25.75 10.62 23.68
N MET A 688 25.92 11.95 23.69
CA MET A 688 24.80 12.89 23.85
C MET A 688 23.87 12.89 22.64
N MET A 689 24.41 12.72 21.43
CA MET A 689 23.59 12.59 20.20
C MET A 689 22.82 11.27 20.22
N ASP A 690 23.45 10.19 20.61
CA ASP A 690 22.77 8.90 20.76
C ASP A 690 21.62 9.02 21.77
N ASP A 691 21.84 9.69 22.91
CA ASP A 691 20.82 9.96 23.93
C ASP A 691 19.68 10.86 23.39
N ALA A 692 19.97 11.90 22.61
CA ALA A 692 18.98 12.79 22.03
C ALA A 692 18.08 12.03 21.03
N ILE A 693 18.68 11.22 20.15
CA ILE A 693 17.96 10.36 19.20
C ILE A 693 17.10 9.33 19.95
N GLU A 694 17.64 8.66 20.97
CA GLU A 694 16.90 7.72 21.79
C GLU A 694 15.71 8.37 22.48
N GLN A 695 15.86 9.57 23.03
CA GLN A 695 14.78 10.30 23.68
C GLN A 695 13.70 10.70 22.68
N ALA A 696 14.08 11.17 21.48
CA ALA A 696 13.14 11.50 20.42
C ALA A 696 12.29 10.27 20.04
N TYR A 697 12.91 9.11 19.81
CA TYR A 697 12.20 7.87 19.48
C TYR A 697 11.23 7.40 20.56
N ARG A 698 11.56 7.61 21.83
CA ARG A 698 10.71 7.20 22.95
C ARG A 698 9.57 8.18 23.23
N ARG A 699 9.78 9.49 23.04
CA ARG A 699 8.87 10.56 23.49
C ARG A 699 7.93 11.09 22.42
N PHE A 700 8.36 11.16 21.14
CA PHE A 700 7.61 11.79 20.04
C PHE A 700 6.22 11.21 19.81
N ARG A 701 6.02 9.93 20.14
CA ARG A 701 4.69 9.28 20.05
C ARG A 701 3.57 10.09 20.73
N LYS A 702 3.87 10.75 21.87
CA LYS A 702 2.88 11.50 22.64
C LYS A 702 2.53 12.87 22.05
N HIS A 703 3.35 13.37 21.12
CA HIS A 703 3.32 14.77 20.65
C HIS A 703 2.94 14.94 19.18
N LEU A 704 2.22 14.00 18.58
CA LEU A 704 1.91 14.00 17.13
C LEU A 704 3.16 14.19 16.24
N ALA A 705 4.30 13.73 16.73
CA ALA A 705 5.55 13.80 16.00
C ALA A 705 5.98 12.39 15.54
N SER A 706 6.69 12.37 14.40
CA SER A 706 7.25 11.19 13.78
C SER A 706 8.69 11.45 13.40
N ILE A 707 9.61 10.58 13.85
CA ILE A 707 11.02 10.65 13.47
C ILE A 707 11.36 9.51 12.51
N TRP A 708 12.03 9.87 11.43
CA TRP A 708 12.53 8.95 10.41
C TRP A 708 14.03 9.07 10.28
N ILE A 709 14.70 7.97 10.43
CA ILE A 709 16.14 7.85 10.22
C ILE A 709 16.38 7.13 8.91
N ALA A 710 17.30 7.64 8.11
CA ALA A 710 17.74 7.00 6.89
C ALA A 710 19.24 6.72 6.91
N THR A 711 19.63 5.53 6.45
CA THR A 711 21.03 5.10 6.43
C THR A 711 21.33 4.25 5.19
N GLN A 712 22.61 4.04 4.90
CA GLN A 712 23.05 3.30 3.71
C GLN A 712 23.12 1.79 3.93
N SER A 713 23.43 1.35 5.15
CA SER A 713 23.66 -0.05 5.49
C SER A 713 23.04 -0.42 6.84
N PHE A 714 22.74 -1.71 7.03
CA PHE A 714 22.36 -2.25 8.34
C PHE A 714 23.55 -2.22 9.32
N GLU A 715 24.77 -2.23 8.83
CA GLU A 715 25.99 -2.13 9.62
C GLU A 715 26.06 -0.83 10.43
N ASP A 716 25.42 0.24 9.96
CA ASP A 716 25.44 1.55 10.62
C ASP A 716 24.80 1.54 12.02
N ILE A 717 23.89 0.59 12.26
CA ILE A 717 23.23 0.41 13.57
C ILE A 717 23.58 -0.92 14.24
N ASN A 718 24.36 -1.75 13.56
CA ASN A 718 24.75 -3.10 14.00
C ASN A 718 26.26 -3.27 13.81
N ASN A 719 27.02 -3.50 14.88
CA ASN A 719 28.46 -3.75 14.84
C ASN A 719 28.76 -5.23 15.04
N ASN A 720 30.03 -5.61 15.10
CA ASN A 720 30.46 -7.00 15.26
C ASN A 720 29.93 -7.65 16.57
N ASP A 721 29.61 -6.84 17.58
CA ASP A 721 29.07 -7.29 18.87
C ASP A 721 27.52 -7.32 18.88
N GLY A 722 26.87 -7.03 17.75
CA GLY A 722 25.42 -6.93 17.59
C GLY A 722 24.91 -5.49 17.52
N LEU A 723 23.62 -5.30 17.74
CA LEU A 723 23.01 -3.96 17.68
C LEU A 723 23.64 -2.99 18.69
N THR A 724 24.01 -1.79 18.22
CA THR A 724 24.42 -0.68 19.09
C THR A 724 23.32 -0.32 20.08
N ARG A 725 23.62 0.42 21.14
CA ARG A 725 22.62 0.89 22.12
C ARG A 725 21.51 1.70 21.41
N ALA A 726 21.90 2.69 20.62
CA ALA A 726 20.95 3.51 19.84
C ALA A 726 20.22 2.67 18.78
N GLY A 727 20.89 1.77 18.07
CA GLY A 727 20.29 0.86 17.10
C GLY A 727 19.16 0.01 17.68
N ARG A 728 19.33 -0.52 18.89
CA ARG A 728 18.26 -1.26 19.61
C ARG A 728 17.04 -0.38 19.86
N VAL A 729 17.23 0.86 20.32
CA VAL A 729 16.12 1.78 20.61
C VAL A 729 15.41 2.21 19.33
N ILE A 730 16.16 2.53 18.28
CA ILE A 730 15.63 2.90 16.96
C ILE A 730 14.75 1.77 16.42
N LEU A 731 15.26 0.54 16.33
CA LEU A 731 14.51 -0.58 15.78
C LEU A 731 13.28 -0.97 16.61
N ALA A 732 13.40 -0.92 17.95
CA ALA A 732 12.29 -1.24 18.86
C ALA A 732 11.15 -0.19 18.78
N ASN A 733 11.46 1.06 18.45
CA ASN A 733 10.49 2.17 18.40
C ASN A 733 10.15 2.62 16.99
N SER A 734 10.62 1.92 15.94
CA SER A 734 10.27 2.12 14.54
C SER A 734 9.33 1.01 14.07
N PRO A 735 8.01 1.12 14.24
CA PRO A 735 7.09 0.14 13.70
C PRO A 735 7.06 0.15 12.17
N TRP A 736 7.32 1.30 11.55
CA TRP A 736 7.53 1.40 10.11
C TRP A 736 8.98 1.12 9.75
N LYS A 737 9.20 0.21 8.81
CA LYS A 737 10.53 -0.08 8.28
C LYS A 737 10.46 -0.17 6.77
N ILE A 738 11.37 0.50 6.09
CA ILE A 738 11.44 0.53 4.63
C ILE A 738 12.84 0.11 4.19
N PHE A 739 12.90 -0.92 3.37
CA PHE A 739 14.13 -1.43 2.77
C PHE A 739 14.08 -1.17 1.27
N LEU A 740 14.98 -0.34 0.77
CA LEU A 740 15.27 -0.20 -0.65
C LEU A 740 16.39 -1.17 -1.04
N GLY A 741 16.90 -1.09 -2.27
CA GLY A 741 18.01 -1.93 -2.71
C GLY A 741 19.20 -1.85 -1.77
N GLN A 742 19.76 -3.01 -1.41
CA GLN A 742 20.87 -3.19 -0.47
C GLN A 742 22.05 -3.86 -1.14
N GLU A 743 23.24 -3.73 -0.54
CA GLU A 743 24.39 -4.57 -0.85
C GLU A 743 24.25 -5.94 -0.17
N GLU A 744 24.82 -6.98 -0.78
CA GLU A 744 24.70 -8.36 -0.30
C GLU A 744 25.26 -8.55 1.11
N THR A 745 26.33 -7.85 1.46
CA THR A 745 26.91 -7.84 2.81
C THR A 745 25.92 -7.34 3.87
N SER A 746 25.27 -6.20 3.59
CA SER A 746 24.24 -5.62 4.46
C SER A 746 23.04 -6.56 4.62
N LEU A 747 22.60 -7.21 3.54
CA LEU A 747 21.52 -8.21 3.58
C LEU A 747 21.88 -9.42 4.44
N ASN A 748 23.08 -9.96 4.31
CA ASN A 748 23.51 -11.10 5.09
C ASN A 748 23.58 -10.77 6.59
N MET A 749 24.02 -9.57 6.96
CA MET A 749 23.98 -9.10 8.36
C MET A 749 22.54 -8.89 8.85
N LEU A 750 21.67 -8.33 8.03
CA LEU A 750 20.27 -8.14 8.35
C LEU A 750 19.57 -9.47 8.66
N PHE A 751 19.76 -10.49 7.83
CA PHE A 751 19.13 -11.80 7.99
C PHE A 751 19.76 -12.63 9.12
N ALA A 752 21.05 -12.47 9.39
CA ALA A 752 21.71 -13.08 10.52
C ALA A 752 21.34 -12.43 11.87
N SER A 753 20.81 -11.20 11.85
CA SER A 753 20.46 -10.47 13.05
C SER A 753 19.21 -11.04 13.73
N SER A 754 19.22 -11.14 15.05
CA SER A 754 18.03 -11.49 15.85
C SER A 754 16.97 -10.38 15.89
N ALA A 755 17.25 -9.18 15.33
CA ALA A 755 16.35 -8.04 15.33
C ALA A 755 15.11 -8.25 14.43
N PHE A 756 15.26 -9.11 13.43
CA PHE A 756 14.18 -9.42 12.47
C PHE A 756 13.98 -10.93 12.36
N LYS A 757 12.73 -11.30 12.13
CA LYS A 757 12.39 -12.67 11.75
C LYS A 757 11.77 -12.63 10.38
N PHE A 758 12.52 -13.07 9.40
CA PHE A 758 12.07 -13.24 8.03
C PHE A 758 11.91 -14.74 7.74
N ASP A 759 10.87 -15.08 6.97
CA ASP A 759 10.80 -16.38 6.35
C ASP A 759 11.59 -16.38 5.02
N HIS A 760 11.80 -17.54 4.43
CA HIS A 760 12.58 -17.67 3.20
C HIS A 760 12.02 -16.80 2.05
N ILE A 761 10.69 -16.71 1.94
CA ILE A 761 10.04 -15.90 0.89
C ILE A 761 10.29 -14.40 1.14
N GLU A 762 10.24 -13.96 2.39
CA GLU A 762 10.51 -12.57 2.78
C GLU A 762 11.96 -12.17 2.50
N GLU A 763 12.92 -13.08 2.78
CA GLU A 763 14.32 -12.86 2.42
C GLU A 763 14.51 -12.72 0.90
N GLU A 764 13.89 -13.60 0.11
CA GLU A 764 13.90 -13.54 -1.35
C GLU A 764 13.29 -12.22 -1.87
N LEU A 765 12.17 -11.78 -1.29
CA LEU A 765 11.51 -10.52 -1.64
C LEU A 765 12.39 -9.31 -1.36
N ILE A 766 13.10 -9.30 -0.22
CA ILE A 766 14.01 -8.19 0.13
C ILE A 766 15.23 -8.19 -0.79
N ARG A 767 15.80 -9.37 -1.10
CA ARG A 767 16.92 -9.51 -2.06
C ARG A 767 16.54 -9.05 -3.47
N ALA A 768 15.28 -9.27 -3.87
CA ALA A 768 14.78 -8.89 -5.18
C ALA A 768 14.47 -7.40 -5.32
N VAL A 769 14.57 -6.60 -4.24
CA VAL A 769 14.31 -5.16 -4.29
C VAL A 769 15.33 -4.46 -5.17
N THR A 770 14.87 -3.79 -6.21
CA THR A 770 15.72 -3.14 -7.22
C THR A 770 15.21 -1.76 -7.59
N THR A 771 16.06 -0.98 -8.25
CA THR A 771 15.70 0.33 -8.80
C THR A 771 15.96 0.34 -10.30
N VAL A 772 14.95 0.70 -11.08
CA VAL A 772 15.02 0.84 -12.54
C VAL A 772 14.87 2.33 -12.87
N LYS A 773 15.98 3.02 -13.04
CA LYS A 773 16.00 4.45 -13.38
C LYS A 773 15.62 4.68 -14.84
N PRO A 774 14.80 5.65 -15.18
CA PRO A 774 14.08 6.59 -14.30
C PRO A 774 12.67 6.12 -13.91
N GLU A 775 12.31 4.83 -14.11
CA GLU A 775 10.94 4.35 -14.07
C GLU A 775 10.40 4.18 -12.64
N TYR A 776 11.14 3.50 -11.75
CA TYR A 776 10.73 3.27 -10.37
C TYR A 776 11.87 2.91 -9.43
N SER A 777 11.63 3.09 -8.14
CA SER A 777 12.41 2.50 -7.05
C SER A 777 11.54 1.49 -6.31
N GLU A 778 11.98 0.24 -6.20
CA GLU A 778 11.31 -0.74 -5.36
C GLU A 778 11.67 -0.52 -3.90
N LEU A 779 10.72 -0.85 -3.05
CA LEU A 779 10.87 -0.77 -1.59
C LEU A 779 10.06 -1.89 -0.94
N PHE A 780 10.61 -2.48 0.12
CA PHE A 780 9.93 -3.46 0.94
C PHE A 780 9.50 -2.79 2.23
N ILE A 781 8.19 -2.69 2.47
CA ILE A 781 7.61 -2.03 3.62
C ILE A 781 7.18 -3.06 4.66
N ILE A 782 7.62 -2.84 5.92
CA ILE A 782 7.04 -3.48 7.09
C ILE A 782 6.16 -2.44 7.78
N THR A 783 4.88 -2.75 7.91
CA THR A 783 3.90 -1.87 8.59
C THR A 783 3.84 -2.14 10.10
N PRO A 784 3.23 -1.25 10.90
CA PRO A 784 2.99 -1.51 12.31
C PRO A 784 2.20 -2.79 12.59
N GLU A 785 1.31 -3.16 11.68
CA GLU A 785 0.50 -4.38 11.71
C GLU A 785 1.26 -5.61 11.22
N GLN A 786 2.60 -5.49 11.03
CA GLN A 786 3.50 -6.54 10.56
C GLN A 786 3.16 -7.06 9.14
N GLN A 787 2.51 -6.24 8.32
CA GLN A 787 2.41 -6.53 6.90
C GLN A 787 3.77 -6.29 6.23
N LYS A 788 4.23 -7.23 5.44
CA LYS A 788 5.56 -7.24 4.81
C LYS A 788 5.41 -7.39 3.30
N ILE A 789 5.49 -6.28 2.58
CA ILE A 789 5.06 -6.21 1.18
C ILE A 789 6.01 -5.37 0.34
N PRO A 790 6.40 -5.85 -0.86
CA PRO A 790 7.13 -5.05 -1.83
C PRO A 790 6.19 -4.09 -2.57
N TYR A 791 6.63 -2.84 -2.70
CA TYR A 791 5.98 -1.80 -3.49
C TYR A 791 6.98 -1.12 -4.42
N ARG A 792 6.46 -0.31 -5.33
CA ARG A 792 7.21 0.54 -6.25
C ARG A 792 6.80 1.99 -6.03
N LEU A 793 7.78 2.84 -5.82
CA LEU A 793 7.64 4.27 -5.91
C LEU A 793 7.82 4.65 -7.37
N VAL A 794 6.75 5.02 -8.03
CA VAL A 794 6.74 5.45 -9.43
C VAL A 794 6.51 6.94 -9.46
N MET A 795 7.39 7.67 -10.12
CA MET A 795 7.30 9.13 -10.24
C MET A 795 6.89 9.53 -11.66
N ASN A 796 6.01 10.52 -11.78
CA ASN A 796 5.84 11.17 -13.05
C ASN A 796 7.06 12.04 -13.37
N LYS A 797 7.30 12.34 -14.64
CA LYS A 797 8.47 13.14 -15.07
C LYS A 797 8.48 14.53 -14.47
N TYR A 798 7.29 15.12 -14.23
CA TYR A 798 7.21 16.47 -13.65
C TYR A 798 7.76 16.50 -12.22
N PHE A 799 7.31 15.58 -11.38
CA PHE A 799 7.78 15.47 -10.01
C PHE A 799 9.27 15.07 -9.95
N TYR A 800 9.71 14.19 -10.83
CA TYR A 800 11.12 13.82 -10.94
C TYR A 800 12.00 15.07 -11.19
N TYR A 801 11.70 15.88 -12.21
CA TYR A 801 12.46 17.09 -12.48
C TYR A 801 12.32 18.16 -11.39
N LEU A 802 11.22 18.19 -10.67
CA LEU A 802 11.01 19.12 -9.56
C LEU A 802 11.96 18.84 -8.39
N THR A 803 12.23 17.55 -8.10
CA THR A 803 12.91 17.09 -6.88
C THR A 803 14.25 16.40 -7.13
N THR A 804 14.67 16.24 -8.39
CA THR A 804 15.91 15.52 -8.73
C THR A 804 17.14 16.16 -8.10
N THR A 805 18.02 15.32 -7.58
CA THR A 805 19.35 15.70 -7.10
C THR A 805 20.44 15.47 -8.14
N ASP A 806 20.08 14.85 -9.28
CA ASP A 806 21.00 14.60 -10.38
C ASP A 806 21.47 15.90 -11.03
N GLN A 807 22.78 16.07 -11.13
CA GLN A 807 23.38 17.34 -11.58
C GLN A 807 23.10 17.64 -13.05
N ASP A 808 23.03 16.61 -13.90
CA ASP A 808 22.79 16.80 -15.32
C ASP A 808 21.32 17.18 -15.57
N ASP A 809 20.39 16.57 -14.85
CA ASP A 809 18.98 16.89 -14.96
C ASP A 809 18.64 18.26 -14.35
N LYS A 810 19.26 18.63 -13.22
CA LYS A 810 19.18 20.01 -12.69
C LYS A 810 19.66 21.04 -13.72
N ARG A 811 20.80 20.76 -14.39
CA ARG A 811 21.36 21.63 -15.42
C ARG A 811 20.44 21.75 -16.64
N LYS A 812 19.78 20.66 -17.06
CA LYS A 812 18.79 20.70 -18.14
C LYS A 812 17.63 21.66 -17.81
N VAL A 813 17.03 21.52 -16.63
CA VAL A 813 15.94 22.40 -16.18
C VAL A 813 16.41 23.86 -16.16
N TYR A 814 17.56 24.14 -15.53
CA TYR A 814 18.12 25.51 -15.44
C TYR A 814 18.40 26.10 -16.82
N ASN A 815 19.02 25.33 -17.72
CA ASN A 815 19.34 25.80 -19.07
C ASN A 815 18.06 26.10 -19.87
N THR A 816 17.03 25.27 -19.76
CA THR A 816 15.73 25.49 -20.41
C THR A 816 15.06 26.76 -19.90
N MET A 817 15.07 26.99 -18.57
CA MET A 817 14.58 28.23 -17.97
C MET A 817 15.28 29.44 -18.58
N LYS A 818 16.60 29.40 -18.68
CA LYS A 818 17.43 30.52 -19.16
C LYS A 818 17.29 30.73 -20.67
N MET A 819 17.32 29.67 -21.48
CA MET A 819 17.24 29.75 -22.93
C MET A 819 15.89 30.27 -23.43
N HIS A 820 14.81 29.88 -22.78
CA HIS A 820 13.45 30.22 -23.20
C HIS A 820 12.79 31.27 -22.30
N ASN A 821 13.51 31.83 -21.32
CA ASN A 821 13.01 32.81 -20.33
C ASN A 821 11.70 32.29 -19.66
N LEU A 822 11.71 31.02 -19.26
CA LEU A 822 10.55 30.33 -18.67
C LEU A 822 10.62 30.29 -17.16
N SER A 823 9.46 30.20 -16.52
CA SER A 823 9.37 29.78 -15.13
C SER A 823 9.85 28.31 -14.99
N LYS A 824 10.20 27.88 -13.78
CA LYS A 824 10.59 26.48 -13.53
C LYS A 824 9.47 25.51 -13.93
N LYS A 825 8.21 25.84 -13.59
CA LYS A 825 7.01 25.12 -14.00
C LYS A 825 6.95 24.92 -15.52
N ASP A 826 7.10 26.01 -16.28
CA ASP A 826 7.00 25.97 -17.74
C ASP A 826 8.20 25.28 -18.39
N ALA A 827 9.38 25.44 -17.82
CA ALA A 827 10.60 24.75 -18.29
C ALA A 827 10.51 23.23 -18.11
N ILE A 828 9.96 22.76 -16.97
CA ILE A 828 9.73 21.32 -16.76
C ILE A 828 8.70 20.79 -17.76
N ASN A 829 7.61 21.53 -17.99
CA ASN A 829 6.61 21.15 -18.99
C ASN A 829 7.20 21.06 -20.39
N TYR A 830 8.01 22.07 -20.78
CA TYR A 830 8.72 22.08 -22.06
C TYR A 830 9.60 20.84 -22.25
N LEU A 831 10.41 20.49 -21.23
CA LEU A 831 11.28 19.32 -21.27
C LEU A 831 10.51 18.01 -21.40
N ILE A 832 9.32 17.93 -20.77
CA ILE A 832 8.47 16.74 -20.86
C ILE A 832 7.88 16.59 -22.27
N GLU A 833 7.42 17.70 -22.88
CA GLU A 833 6.88 17.73 -24.22
C GLU A 833 7.94 17.42 -25.28
N GLU A 834 9.15 17.99 -25.15
CA GLU A 834 10.27 17.71 -26.06
C GLU A 834 10.67 16.22 -26.05
N GLN A 835 10.63 15.57 -24.88
CA GLN A 835 10.92 14.14 -24.77
C GLN A 835 9.77 13.22 -25.27
N ALA A 836 8.58 13.77 -25.42
CA ALA A 836 7.42 13.03 -25.92
C ALA A 836 7.29 13.11 -27.46
N ALA A 837 7.91 14.15 -28.08
CA ALA A 837 7.97 14.35 -29.52
C ALA A 837 9.10 13.54 -30.15
#